data_aac64274afc2b53a20b36e727163d007
#
_entry.id   aac64274afc2b53a20b36e727163d007
#
_cell.length_a   1.000
_cell.length_b   1.000
_cell.length_c   1.000
_cell.angle_alpha   90.00
_cell.angle_beta   90.00
_cell.angle_gamma   90.00
#
_symmetry.space_group_name_H-M   'P 1'
#
loop_
_entity.id
_entity.type
_entity.pdbx_description
1 polymer ?
#
loop_
_entity_poly.entity_id
_entity_poly.type
_entity_poly.pdbx_seq_one_letter_code
_entity_poly.pdbx_strand_id
1 'polypeptide(L)'
;MNEGDQRVEKQGSGRSPRPPQKRTRRKRAPGADDEQLAALRKRLNSVSRADQRRLGRRVKGAAKIQQVERRAKVVTELTTKIDQAEKQLARRLAAIPVCTYPPELPITQRRDELLAAIRDNQVVVIAGETGSGKSTQLPKICLDAGLGKRGMVGHTQPRRIAARSVATRIADELDQQIGSAVGYSVRFDNKTNDKTSIKVMTDGILLAELAHDPDLLAYDVIIVDEAHERSLNIDFLLGYLHRLLPRRPDLHVVVTSATIDTAKIAAHFDDAPIIEVSGRNYPVDIRYQPRDGEGETLEVPAAVRRAITELTREGPGDILVFSSGEREINDICESVRRHEPDFEVLPLYARLSSKEQQRVFGESKRRRIVVSTNVAETSLTVPGVRYVIDVGEARMSRFSQRTKVQRLPIEPVSQASANQRSGRCGRLGPGVAIRLYEEEDFDSRPEFTEPEIQRTNLASVILTMASQRLGSPLEFPFIDPPEPRAVIDGVRLLHELHAVESPAVPEAGNAGRDWLTDTGRALAKLPMDPRLGRIVLAGNDEGCLFEAIIIAAALAVQDPRERPREKQKAADEAHARFVDDRSDVLTLLHLWHAASKKRNELNRRQFTKWCRDRFLHAQRISEWFDTIEQLRSSAEEMGLPNSYSSNFDVSLGPGADDPSNWGDDIHRAVLTGMLSQVGMRIERSHEYLGPRNVRFAIQPGSTCFETRPSWIMATTLVETTRLWARNVAPIDPAWLEAPAEHLTTIEVGDGVWDAETGRAMTTETVRLYGLPIIADQLVPVDRHDPVTAREMFIHHALIEGDWQHQRHHFEATNASVRHEARNLAVRATQRSFDDEYDRVWSFYDAGLPAHVTSAPHFETWFGPASVEDPHLLEMSVHDLITEEESAVDEVKFPDEISHGSMRLALDYQDAATSVAVDIPVTAASSIEAT
;
A
#
# COMPACT_ATOMS: atom_id res chain seq x y z
N MET A 1 -4.16 -40.69 -52.72
CA MET A 1 -3.53 -42.01 -52.57
C MET A 1 -4.03 -42.49 -51.23
N ASN A 2 -5.09 -43.24 -51.31
CA ASN A 2 -5.23 -44.70 -51.29
C ASN A 2 -4.90 -45.19 -49.88
N GLU A 3 -5.81 -45.73 -49.27
CA GLU A 3 -6.63 -46.96 -49.19
C GLU A 3 -6.41 -47.56 -47.84
N GLY A 4 -7.28 -48.15 -47.13
CA GLY A 4 -8.47 -48.96 -47.37
C GLY A 4 -8.83 -49.57 -46.04
N ASP A 5 -10.03 -49.52 -45.64
CA ASP A 5 -11.02 -50.59 -45.74
C ASP A 5 -10.78 -51.80 -44.80
N GLN A 6 -11.74 -52.02 -43.87
CA GLN A 6 -12.53 -53.29 -43.86
C GLN A 6 -13.63 -53.30 -42.80
N ARG A 7 -14.82 -53.55 -43.31
CA ARG A 7 -16.07 -53.81 -42.59
C ARG A 7 -16.05 -55.16 -41.82
N VAL A 8 -16.78 -55.18 -40.70
CA VAL A 8 -17.56 -56.43 -40.38
C VAL A 8 -18.97 -56.02 -39.90
N GLU A 9 -19.91 -56.39 -40.68
CA GLU A 9 -21.37 -56.43 -40.41
C GLU A 9 -21.73 -57.46 -39.33
N LYS A 10 -22.69 -57.06 -38.45
CA LYS A 10 -23.64 -58.01 -37.86
C LYS A 10 -25.05 -57.44 -37.89
N GLN A 11 -25.92 -58.10 -38.56
CA GLN A 11 -27.35 -57.90 -38.62
C GLN A 11 -28.05 -58.12 -37.28
N GLY A 12 -29.15 -57.41 -37.10
CA GLY A 12 -30.10 -57.78 -36.05
C GLY A 12 -31.21 -56.76 -35.77
N SER A 13 -32.35 -56.95 -36.50
CA SER A 13 -33.74 -56.64 -36.11
C SER A 13 -34.19 -55.18 -35.99
N GLY A 14 -35.09 -54.85 -36.92
CA GLY A 14 -35.79 -53.59 -37.07
C GLY A 14 -36.74 -53.23 -35.94
N ARG A 15 -36.68 -51.98 -35.55
CA ARG A 15 -37.81 -51.22 -35.08
C ARG A 15 -37.77 -49.81 -35.67
N SER A 16 -38.84 -49.48 -36.40
CA SER A 16 -39.06 -48.16 -37.02
C SER A 16 -38.96 -47.03 -36.07
N PRO A 17 -38.34 -45.93 -36.45
CA PRO A 17 -38.29 -44.73 -35.61
C PRO A 17 -39.66 -44.04 -35.63
N ARG A 18 -40.26 -43.89 -34.42
CA ARG A 18 -41.38 -42.95 -34.21
C ARG A 18 -40.91 -41.54 -34.42
N PRO A 19 -41.69 -40.67 -35.10
CA PRO A 19 -41.33 -39.26 -35.25
C PRO A 19 -41.30 -38.56 -33.91
N PRO A 20 -40.41 -37.58 -33.71
CA PRO A 20 -40.32 -36.82 -32.47
C PRO A 20 -41.62 -36.01 -32.26
N GLN A 21 -42.40 -36.39 -31.25
CA GLN A 21 -43.51 -35.57 -30.80
C GLN A 21 -42.96 -34.24 -30.29
N LYS A 22 -43.17 -33.15 -31.03
CA LYS A 22 -43.02 -31.79 -30.57
C LYS A 22 -43.92 -31.65 -29.32
N ARG A 23 -43.30 -31.67 -28.10
CA ARG A 23 -43.95 -31.24 -26.89
C ARG A 23 -44.27 -29.75 -27.07
N THR A 24 -45.44 -29.43 -27.52
CA THR A 24 -46.04 -28.11 -27.39
C THR A 24 -46.13 -27.79 -25.91
N ARG A 25 -45.19 -26.95 -25.44
CA ARG A 25 -45.31 -26.29 -24.16
C ARG A 25 -46.64 -25.53 -24.16
N ARG A 26 -47.70 -26.13 -23.64
CA ARG A 26 -48.93 -25.38 -23.30
C ARG A 26 -48.51 -24.25 -22.41
N LYS A 27 -48.63 -23.00 -22.89
CA LYS A 27 -48.56 -21.80 -22.06
C LYS A 27 -49.62 -21.99 -20.97
N ARG A 28 -49.20 -22.31 -19.75
CA ARG A 28 -50.06 -22.30 -18.62
C ARG A 28 -50.61 -20.88 -18.48
N ALA A 29 -51.90 -20.74 -18.31
CA ALA A 29 -52.51 -19.45 -17.97
C ALA A 29 -51.74 -18.87 -16.74
N PRO A 30 -51.41 -17.59 -16.74
CA PRO A 30 -50.74 -16.98 -15.60
C PRO A 30 -51.58 -17.20 -14.36
N GLY A 31 -50.96 -17.83 -13.35
CA GLY A 31 -51.63 -17.98 -12.04
C GLY A 31 -51.70 -16.62 -11.35
N ALA A 32 -52.61 -16.50 -10.35
CA ALA A 32 -52.73 -15.25 -9.55
C ALA A 32 -51.42 -14.66 -9.05
N ASP A 33 -50.45 -15.49 -8.69
CA ASP A 33 -49.06 -15.09 -8.33
C ASP A 33 -48.27 -14.48 -9.48
N ASP A 34 -48.52 -14.94 -10.74
CA ASP A 34 -47.81 -14.42 -11.92
C ASP A 34 -48.32 -13.02 -12.26
N GLU A 35 -49.61 -12.75 -12.08
CA GLU A 35 -50.21 -11.43 -12.21
C GLU A 35 -49.72 -10.48 -11.11
N GLN A 36 -49.63 -10.96 -9.87
CA GLN A 36 -49.08 -10.19 -8.75
C GLN A 36 -47.59 -9.84 -8.99
N LEU A 37 -46.77 -10.79 -9.44
CA LEU A 37 -45.40 -10.51 -9.78
C LEU A 37 -45.24 -9.53 -10.94
N ALA A 38 -46.15 -9.55 -11.92
CA ALA A 38 -46.18 -8.58 -13.00
C ALA A 38 -46.57 -7.18 -12.50
N ALA A 39 -47.55 -7.08 -11.58
CA ALA A 39 -47.91 -5.85 -10.90
C ALA A 39 -46.76 -5.31 -10.04
N LEU A 40 -46.07 -6.15 -9.27
CA LEU A 40 -44.89 -5.76 -8.49
C LEU A 40 -43.75 -5.26 -9.38
N ARG A 41 -43.52 -5.86 -10.56
CA ARG A 41 -42.53 -5.37 -11.53
C ARG A 41 -42.85 -3.93 -12.02
N LYS A 42 -44.09 -3.59 -12.25
CA LYS A 42 -44.50 -2.23 -12.63
C LYS A 42 -44.24 -1.25 -11.48
N ARG A 43 -44.56 -1.64 -10.26
CA ARG A 43 -44.37 -0.84 -9.05
C ARG A 43 -42.87 -0.61 -8.72
N LEU A 44 -41.95 -1.42 -9.21
CA LEU A 44 -40.53 -1.16 -9.07
C LEU A 44 -40.08 0.15 -9.73
N ASN A 45 -40.88 0.73 -10.63
CA ASN A 45 -40.59 2.04 -11.21
C ASN A 45 -40.92 3.21 -10.27
N SER A 46 -41.68 2.97 -9.20
CA SER A 46 -42.05 3.96 -8.18
C SER A 46 -41.26 3.88 -6.88
N VAL A 47 -40.14 3.16 -6.88
CA VAL A 47 -39.19 3.11 -5.76
C VAL A 47 -37.84 3.70 -6.15
N SER A 48 -36.94 3.87 -5.17
CA SER A 48 -35.56 4.30 -5.44
C SER A 48 -34.83 3.36 -6.42
N ARG A 49 -33.77 3.84 -7.12
CA ARG A 49 -33.01 3.01 -8.07
C ARG A 49 -32.33 1.83 -7.38
N ALA A 50 -31.77 2.05 -6.19
CA ALA A 50 -31.15 1.01 -5.38
C ALA A 50 -32.18 -0.07 -5.02
N ASP A 51 -33.39 0.34 -4.56
CA ASP A 51 -34.47 -0.61 -4.25
C ASP A 51 -35.01 -1.29 -5.48
N GLN A 52 -35.15 -0.60 -6.59
CA GLN A 52 -35.54 -1.18 -7.88
C GLN A 52 -34.64 -2.35 -8.26
N ARG A 53 -33.30 -2.19 -8.17
CA ARG A 53 -32.34 -3.26 -8.49
C ARG A 53 -32.40 -4.40 -7.48
N ARG A 54 -32.38 -4.06 -6.17
CA ARG A 54 -32.40 -5.04 -5.08
C ARG A 54 -33.68 -5.87 -5.09
N LEU A 55 -34.84 -5.22 -5.10
CA LEU A 55 -36.15 -5.87 -5.11
C LEU A 55 -36.45 -6.53 -6.45
N GLY A 56 -36.00 -5.93 -7.57
CA GLY A 56 -36.15 -6.49 -8.89
C GLY A 56 -35.44 -7.84 -9.08
N ARG A 57 -34.24 -8.01 -8.51
CA ARG A 57 -33.56 -9.31 -8.47
C ARG A 57 -34.39 -10.35 -7.70
N ARG A 58 -34.97 -9.97 -6.58
CA ARG A 58 -35.82 -10.85 -5.77
C ARG A 58 -37.13 -11.20 -6.45
N VAL A 59 -37.79 -10.24 -7.14
CA VAL A 59 -38.99 -10.47 -7.95
C VAL A 59 -38.70 -11.44 -9.10
N LYS A 60 -37.54 -11.30 -9.78
CA LYS A 60 -37.09 -12.26 -10.79
C LYS A 60 -36.82 -13.65 -10.19
N GLY A 61 -36.25 -13.69 -8.98
CA GLY A 61 -36.00 -14.95 -8.23
C GLY A 61 -37.30 -15.64 -7.84
N ALA A 62 -38.26 -14.88 -7.32
CA ALA A 62 -39.59 -15.40 -6.91
C ALA A 62 -40.33 -16.06 -8.07
N ALA A 63 -40.22 -15.53 -9.29
CA ALA A 63 -40.79 -16.17 -10.50
C ALA A 63 -40.24 -17.56 -10.83
N LYS A 64 -39.08 -17.94 -10.29
CA LYS A 64 -38.43 -19.26 -10.49
C LYS A 64 -38.84 -20.29 -9.43
N ILE A 65 -39.52 -19.88 -8.37
CA ILE A 65 -39.93 -20.76 -7.26
C ILE A 65 -41.09 -21.65 -7.74
N GLN A 66 -40.95 -22.93 -7.69
CA GLN A 66 -41.96 -23.91 -8.14
C GLN A 66 -42.99 -24.22 -7.05
N GLN A 67 -42.61 -24.19 -5.77
CA GLN A 67 -43.50 -24.43 -4.63
C GLN A 67 -44.46 -23.27 -4.42
N VAL A 68 -45.76 -23.47 -4.62
CA VAL A 68 -46.78 -22.42 -4.58
C VAL A 68 -46.82 -21.69 -3.25
N GLU A 69 -46.85 -22.41 -2.13
CA GLU A 69 -46.89 -21.79 -0.77
C GLU A 69 -45.67 -20.95 -0.46
N ARG A 70 -44.49 -21.43 -0.80
CA ARG A 70 -43.21 -20.70 -0.65
C ARG A 70 -43.19 -19.46 -1.52
N ARG A 71 -43.69 -19.59 -2.76
CA ARG A 71 -43.78 -18.47 -3.70
C ARG A 71 -44.74 -17.40 -3.19
N ALA A 72 -45.94 -17.78 -2.68
CA ALA A 72 -46.92 -16.86 -2.12
C ALA A 72 -46.36 -16.09 -0.91
N LYS A 73 -45.63 -16.76 0.02
CA LYS A 73 -44.91 -16.09 1.12
C LYS A 73 -43.91 -15.04 0.64
N VAL A 74 -43.11 -15.39 -0.36
CA VAL A 74 -42.11 -14.48 -0.93
C VAL A 74 -42.76 -13.29 -1.64
N VAL A 75 -43.88 -13.49 -2.36
CA VAL A 75 -44.66 -12.43 -3.00
C VAL A 75 -45.23 -11.47 -1.96
N THR A 76 -45.79 -11.98 -0.85
CA THR A 76 -46.31 -11.16 0.27
C THR A 76 -45.20 -10.32 0.91
N GLU A 77 -44.03 -10.94 1.19
CA GLU A 77 -42.86 -10.23 1.71
C GLU A 77 -42.37 -9.14 0.76
N LEU A 78 -42.31 -9.44 -0.55
CA LEU A 78 -41.91 -8.48 -1.57
C LEU A 78 -42.89 -7.31 -1.67
N THR A 79 -44.22 -7.58 -1.58
CA THR A 79 -45.23 -6.52 -1.57
C THR A 79 -45.00 -5.56 -0.41
N THR A 80 -44.83 -6.10 0.81
CA THR A 80 -44.58 -5.27 2.01
C THR A 80 -43.29 -4.44 1.85
N LYS A 81 -42.21 -5.03 1.32
CA LYS A 81 -40.96 -4.30 1.09
C LYS A 81 -41.07 -3.22 0.02
N ILE A 82 -41.85 -3.46 -1.05
CA ILE A 82 -42.10 -2.45 -2.08
C ILE A 82 -42.99 -1.32 -1.51
N ASP A 83 -44.03 -1.63 -0.71
CA ASP A 83 -44.84 -0.64 -0.03
C ASP A 83 -44.02 0.26 0.90
N GLN A 84 -43.08 -0.32 1.62
CA GLN A 84 -42.15 0.42 2.49
C GLN A 84 -41.23 1.33 1.66
N ALA A 85 -40.64 0.82 0.58
CA ALA A 85 -39.77 1.57 -0.30
C ALA A 85 -40.49 2.73 -1.01
N GLU A 86 -41.72 2.53 -1.48
CA GLU A 86 -42.58 3.58 -2.03
C GLU A 86 -42.91 4.69 -1.00
N LYS A 87 -43.24 4.28 0.23
CA LYS A 87 -43.47 5.23 1.33
C LYS A 87 -42.22 6.02 1.68
N GLN A 88 -41.05 5.37 1.68
CA GLN A 88 -39.79 6.03 1.95
C GLN A 88 -39.46 7.04 0.86
N LEU A 89 -39.60 6.65 -0.42
CA LEU A 89 -39.38 7.56 -1.54
C LEU A 89 -40.36 8.75 -1.51
N ALA A 90 -41.65 8.51 -1.25
CA ALA A 90 -42.65 9.57 -1.13
C ALA A 90 -42.32 10.58 0.00
N ARG A 91 -41.82 10.08 1.16
CA ARG A 91 -41.39 10.96 2.26
C ARG A 91 -40.19 11.82 1.85
N ARG A 92 -39.24 11.26 1.10
CA ARG A 92 -38.06 12.00 0.61
C ARG A 92 -38.51 13.08 -0.38
N LEU A 93 -39.34 12.72 -1.35
CA LEU A 93 -39.87 13.68 -2.34
C LEU A 93 -40.65 14.83 -1.69
N ALA A 94 -41.43 14.54 -0.66
CA ALA A 94 -42.17 15.57 0.09
C ALA A 94 -41.26 16.48 0.93
N ALA A 95 -40.03 16.05 1.20
CA ALA A 95 -39.04 16.82 1.96
C ALA A 95 -38.15 17.70 1.07
N ILE A 96 -38.24 17.58 -0.26
CA ILE A 96 -37.46 18.41 -1.19
C ILE A 96 -37.96 19.86 -1.07
N PRO A 97 -37.09 20.82 -0.68
CA PRO A 97 -37.47 22.21 -0.55
C PRO A 97 -37.62 22.88 -1.91
N VAL A 98 -38.33 23.98 -1.95
CA VAL A 98 -38.38 24.87 -3.10
C VAL A 98 -37.03 25.59 -3.22
N CYS A 99 -36.37 25.49 -4.36
CA CYS A 99 -35.05 26.08 -4.54
C CYS A 99 -35.16 27.61 -4.70
N THR A 100 -34.36 28.33 -3.94
CA THR A 100 -34.20 29.79 -4.03
C THR A 100 -32.78 30.11 -4.48
N TYR A 101 -32.63 31.20 -5.24
CA TYR A 101 -31.36 31.57 -5.85
C TYR A 101 -31.03 33.03 -5.56
N PRO A 102 -29.91 33.34 -4.93
CA PRO A 102 -29.42 34.70 -4.72
C PRO A 102 -29.17 35.36 -6.09
N PRO A 103 -29.82 36.48 -6.42
CA PRO A 103 -29.73 37.10 -7.76
C PRO A 103 -28.37 37.74 -8.05
N GLU A 104 -27.62 38.04 -6.98
CA GLU A 104 -26.29 38.64 -7.06
C GLU A 104 -25.21 37.67 -7.53
N LEU A 105 -25.43 36.35 -7.43
CA LEU A 105 -24.43 35.34 -7.84
C LEU A 105 -24.38 35.22 -9.38
N PRO A 106 -23.21 35.24 -9.98
CA PRO A 106 -23.02 35.08 -11.43
C PRO A 106 -23.69 33.83 -12.02
N ILE A 107 -23.59 32.69 -11.31
CA ILE A 107 -24.22 31.45 -11.77
C ILE A 107 -25.74 31.52 -11.85
N THR A 108 -26.38 32.34 -11.01
CA THR A 108 -27.84 32.52 -11.03
C THR A 108 -28.30 33.16 -12.33
N GLN A 109 -27.51 34.04 -12.93
CA GLN A 109 -27.82 34.69 -14.21
C GLN A 109 -27.83 33.71 -15.38
N ARG A 110 -27.10 32.57 -15.26
CA ARG A 110 -27.02 31.50 -16.27
C ARG A 110 -27.81 30.25 -15.89
N ARG A 111 -28.69 30.37 -14.87
CA ARG A 111 -29.46 29.25 -14.31
C ARG A 111 -30.23 28.46 -15.38
N ASP A 112 -30.94 29.13 -16.25
CA ASP A 112 -31.82 28.47 -17.22
C ASP A 112 -31.03 27.75 -18.31
N GLU A 113 -29.87 28.29 -18.70
CA GLU A 113 -28.91 27.63 -19.60
C GLU A 113 -28.30 26.39 -18.95
N LEU A 114 -27.84 26.49 -17.69
CA LEU A 114 -27.31 25.37 -16.92
C LEU A 114 -28.35 24.27 -16.74
N LEU A 115 -29.58 24.65 -16.43
CA LEU A 115 -30.70 23.73 -16.27
C LEU A 115 -30.99 22.95 -17.56
N ALA A 116 -30.99 23.65 -18.72
CA ALA A 116 -31.18 23.04 -20.02
C ALA A 116 -30.01 22.08 -20.33
N ALA A 117 -28.77 22.54 -20.17
CA ALA A 117 -27.60 21.72 -20.44
C ALA A 117 -27.54 20.43 -19.58
N ILE A 118 -27.86 20.51 -18.28
CA ILE A 118 -27.88 19.35 -17.36
C ILE A 118 -29.01 18.36 -17.71
N ARG A 119 -30.14 18.86 -18.27
CA ARG A 119 -31.23 17.98 -18.73
C ARG A 119 -30.89 17.26 -20.04
N ASP A 120 -30.26 17.98 -20.96
CA ASP A 120 -30.04 17.51 -22.33
C ASP A 120 -28.77 16.69 -22.51
N ASN A 121 -27.82 16.78 -21.57
CA ASN A 121 -26.54 16.09 -21.62
C ASN A 121 -26.30 15.22 -20.38
N GLN A 122 -25.68 14.07 -20.59
CA GLN A 122 -25.31 13.17 -19.50
C GLN A 122 -24.12 13.70 -18.69
N VAL A 123 -23.21 14.43 -19.34
CA VAL A 123 -22.06 15.08 -18.71
C VAL A 123 -22.06 16.57 -19.10
N VAL A 124 -21.81 17.44 -18.12
CA VAL A 124 -21.62 18.89 -18.32
C VAL A 124 -20.42 19.37 -17.55
N VAL A 125 -19.53 20.11 -18.19
CA VAL A 125 -18.36 20.75 -17.57
C VAL A 125 -18.67 22.23 -17.32
N ILE A 126 -18.47 22.71 -16.10
CA ILE A 126 -18.76 24.10 -15.71
C ILE A 126 -17.46 24.77 -15.28
N ALA A 127 -17.00 25.65 -16.14
CA ALA A 127 -15.86 26.51 -15.91
C ALA A 127 -16.28 27.78 -15.16
N GLY A 128 -15.45 28.22 -14.24
CA GLY A 128 -15.71 29.53 -13.64
C GLY A 128 -14.91 29.74 -12.37
N GLU A 129 -14.65 30.99 -12.04
CA GLU A 129 -13.86 31.36 -10.90
C GLU A 129 -14.49 31.00 -9.56
N THR A 130 -13.66 30.90 -8.54
CA THR A 130 -14.12 30.69 -7.15
C THR A 130 -14.94 31.88 -6.69
N GLY A 131 -16.10 31.61 -6.08
CA GLY A 131 -17.04 32.67 -5.61
C GLY A 131 -18.18 32.97 -6.59
N SER A 132 -18.20 32.36 -7.78
CA SER A 132 -19.31 32.48 -8.72
C SER A 132 -20.60 31.78 -8.26
N GLY A 133 -20.56 31.03 -7.16
CA GLY A 133 -21.68 30.29 -6.58
C GLY A 133 -21.84 28.85 -7.06
N LYS A 134 -20.92 28.30 -7.83
CA LYS A 134 -20.99 26.92 -8.37
C LYS A 134 -21.32 25.89 -7.29
N SER A 135 -20.49 25.76 -6.28
CA SER A 135 -20.61 24.74 -5.23
C SER A 135 -21.95 24.80 -4.47
N THR A 136 -22.54 25.97 -4.32
CA THR A 136 -23.80 26.13 -3.56
C THR A 136 -25.07 26.09 -4.42
N GLN A 137 -24.99 26.51 -5.68
CA GLN A 137 -26.18 26.62 -6.53
C GLN A 137 -26.40 25.38 -7.40
N LEU A 138 -25.33 24.71 -7.89
CA LEU A 138 -25.46 23.55 -8.77
C LEU A 138 -26.30 22.41 -8.20
N PRO A 139 -26.16 22.02 -6.91
CA PRO A 139 -27.02 20.98 -6.34
C PRO A 139 -28.50 21.34 -6.41
N LYS A 140 -28.84 22.64 -6.27
CA LYS A 140 -30.23 23.15 -6.37
C LYS A 140 -30.73 23.13 -7.82
N ILE A 141 -29.87 23.54 -8.78
CA ILE A 141 -30.18 23.49 -10.21
C ILE A 141 -30.42 22.03 -10.64
N CYS A 142 -29.66 21.08 -10.13
CA CYS A 142 -29.86 19.64 -10.38
C CYS A 142 -31.23 19.16 -9.86
N LEU A 143 -31.68 19.61 -8.68
CA LEU A 143 -33.02 19.31 -8.17
C LEU A 143 -34.11 19.89 -9.07
N ASP A 144 -33.99 21.17 -9.54
CA ASP A 144 -34.90 21.80 -10.48
C ASP A 144 -34.90 21.13 -11.85
N ALA A 145 -33.75 20.54 -12.26
CA ALA A 145 -33.67 19.71 -13.47
C ALA A 145 -34.45 18.39 -13.32
N GLY A 146 -34.91 18.07 -12.12
CA GLY A 146 -35.68 16.86 -11.85
C GLY A 146 -34.82 15.68 -11.38
N LEU A 147 -33.52 15.89 -11.20
CA LEU A 147 -32.60 14.94 -10.61
C LEU A 147 -32.76 14.92 -9.07
N GLY A 148 -32.29 13.89 -8.41
CA GLY A 148 -32.45 13.74 -6.96
C GLY A 148 -33.80 13.15 -6.52
N LYS A 149 -34.65 12.73 -7.48
CA LYS A 149 -35.96 12.15 -7.21
C LYS A 149 -35.91 10.67 -6.86
N ARG A 150 -35.25 9.86 -7.65
CA ARG A 150 -35.10 8.40 -7.42
C ARG A 150 -33.75 7.98 -6.83
N GLY A 151 -32.74 8.79 -7.03
CA GLY A 151 -31.45 8.79 -6.34
C GLY A 151 -31.26 10.09 -5.57
N MET A 152 -30.04 10.40 -5.15
CA MET A 152 -29.64 11.66 -4.52
C MET A 152 -28.85 12.51 -5.51
N VAL A 153 -28.69 13.80 -5.22
CA VAL A 153 -27.64 14.65 -5.76
C VAL A 153 -26.40 14.41 -4.89
N GLY A 154 -25.41 13.73 -5.42
CA GLY A 154 -24.11 13.58 -4.79
C GLY A 154 -23.20 14.73 -5.17
N HIS A 155 -22.52 15.36 -4.22
CA HIS A 155 -21.65 16.50 -4.47
C HIS A 155 -20.32 16.26 -3.76
N THR A 156 -19.25 16.04 -4.50
CA THR A 156 -17.92 15.82 -3.90
C THR A 156 -17.17 17.12 -3.67
N GLN A 157 -16.35 17.13 -2.66
CA GLN A 157 -15.44 18.22 -2.26
C GLN A 157 -14.08 17.64 -1.87
N PRO A 158 -12.96 18.22 -2.25
CA PRO A 158 -11.64 17.67 -1.92
C PRO A 158 -11.32 17.75 -0.42
N ARG A 159 -11.94 18.64 0.32
CA ARG A 159 -11.61 18.94 1.72
C ARG A 159 -12.81 18.83 2.65
N ARG A 160 -12.62 18.22 3.84
CA ARG A 160 -13.68 18.02 4.85
C ARG A 160 -14.35 19.33 5.29
N ILE A 161 -13.53 20.39 5.47
CA ILE A 161 -14.05 21.71 5.89
C ILE A 161 -14.96 22.27 4.80
N ALA A 162 -14.54 22.17 3.54
CA ALA A 162 -15.34 22.63 2.40
C ALA A 162 -16.66 21.88 2.32
N ALA A 163 -16.66 20.55 2.41
CA ALA A 163 -17.87 19.73 2.37
C ALA A 163 -18.89 20.14 3.45
N ARG A 164 -18.44 20.35 4.70
CA ARG A 164 -19.32 20.83 5.77
C ARG A 164 -19.85 22.24 5.51
N SER A 165 -18.97 23.18 5.14
CA SER A 165 -19.35 24.57 4.92
C SER A 165 -20.32 24.72 3.75
N VAL A 166 -20.08 24.01 2.65
CA VAL A 166 -20.95 24.00 1.47
C VAL A 166 -22.33 23.42 1.82
N ALA A 167 -22.35 22.26 2.52
CA ALA A 167 -23.61 21.67 2.96
C ALA A 167 -24.41 22.60 3.89
N THR A 168 -23.75 23.23 4.86
CA THR A 168 -24.38 24.18 5.78
C THR A 168 -24.94 25.37 5.01
N ARG A 169 -24.16 25.94 4.09
CA ARG A 169 -24.59 27.06 3.28
C ARG A 169 -25.81 26.73 2.38
N ILE A 170 -25.81 25.56 1.74
CA ILE A 170 -26.95 25.08 0.95
C ILE A 170 -28.19 24.91 1.84
N ALA A 171 -28.00 24.33 3.05
CA ALA A 171 -29.09 24.14 4.00
C ALA A 171 -29.70 25.50 4.45
N ASP A 172 -28.83 26.47 4.81
CA ASP A 172 -29.22 27.82 5.21
C ASP A 172 -30.01 28.54 4.08
N GLU A 173 -29.52 28.44 2.83
CA GLU A 173 -30.19 29.06 1.66
C GLU A 173 -31.53 28.40 1.34
N LEU A 174 -31.76 27.16 1.72
CA LEU A 174 -32.99 26.41 1.54
C LEU A 174 -33.91 26.42 2.78
N ASP A 175 -33.53 27.15 3.84
CA ASP A 175 -34.20 27.15 5.15
C ASP A 175 -34.41 25.72 5.70
N GLN A 176 -33.30 24.89 5.64
CA GLN A 176 -33.30 23.52 6.09
C GLN A 176 -32.31 23.30 7.22
N GLN A 177 -32.63 22.38 8.12
CA GLN A 177 -31.63 21.87 9.07
C GLN A 177 -30.70 20.86 8.40
N ILE A 178 -29.42 20.95 8.72
CA ILE A 178 -28.44 19.94 8.29
C ILE A 178 -28.87 18.55 8.77
N GLY A 179 -28.80 17.58 7.86
CA GLY A 179 -29.24 16.20 8.09
C GLY A 179 -30.69 15.97 7.72
N SER A 180 -31.43 16.97 7.16
CA SER A 180 -32.76 16.76 6.57
C SER A 180 -32.64 16.57 5.05
N ALA A 181 -33.22 17.45 4.22
CA ALA A 181 -33.11 17.39 2.77
C ALA A 181 -31.66 17.62 2.28
N VAL A 182 -30.86 18.36 3.03
CA VAL A 182 -29.43 18.59 2.80
C VAL A 182 -28.64 17.96 3.91
N GLY A 183 -27.67 17.12 3.56
CA GLY A 183 -26.77 16.50 4.50
C GLY A 183 -25.34 16.45 3.98
N TYR A 184 -24.40 16.06 4.84
CA TYR A 184 -23.03 15.82 4.45
C TYR A 184 -22.50 14.50 5.01
N SER A 185 -21.49 13.97 4.34
CA SER A 185 -20.74 12.81 4.79
C SER A 185 -19.23 13.07 4.59
N VAL A 186 -18.50 13.12 5.68
CA VAL A 186 -17.05 13.21 5.68
C VAL A 186 -16.51 12.13 6.61
N ARG A 187 -15.22 11.83 6.53
CA ARG A 187 -14.61 10.83 7.42
C ARG A 187 -14.94 11.16 8.88
N PHE A 188 -15.59 10.22 9.59
CA PHE A 188 -16.03 10.27 11.00
C PHE A 188 -17.23 11.18 11.30
N ASP A 189 -17.85 11.81 10.30
CA ASP A 189 -19.01 12.65 10.57
C ASP A 189 -20.01 12.56 9.43
N ASN A 190 -21.12 11.89 9.69
CA ASN A 190 -22.21 11.70 8.73
C ASN A 190 -23.49 12.35 9.27
N LYS A 191 -24.01 13.32 8.57
CA LYS A 191 -25.26 14.00 8.83
C LYS A 191 -26.21 13.84 7.65
N THR A 192 -26.54 12.58 7.34
CA THR A 192 -27.56 12.22 6.33
C THR A 192 -28.63 11.34 6.94
N ASN A 193 -29.82 11.33 6.34
CA ASN A 193 -30.91 10.44 6.72
C ASN A 193 -31.77 10.07 5.49
N ASP A 194 -32.87 9.36 5.71
CA ASP A 194 -33.81 8.90 4.66
C ASP A 194 -34.47 10.01 3.85
N LYS A 195 -34.45 11.26 4.33
CA LYS A 195 -35.02 12.43 3.63
C LYS A 195 -33.97 13.18 2.81
N THR A 196 -32.69 12.82 2.94
CA THR A 196 -31.61 13.55 2.27
C THR A 196 -31.70 13.38 0.75
N SER A 197 -31.80 14.52 0.05
CA SER A 197 -31.83 14.63 -1.41
C SER A 197 -30.52 15.20 -1.97
N ILE A 198 -29.85 16.08 -1.22
CA ILE A 198 -28.50 16.58 -1.52
C ILE A 198 -27.55 16.06 -0.48
N LYS A 199 -26.55 15.30 -0.90
CA LYS A 199 -25.47 14.77 -0.05
C LYS A 199 -24.15 15.34 -0.49
N VAL A 200 -23.59 16.25 0.31
CA VAL A 200 -22.22 16.75 0.11
C VAL A 200 -21.25 15.83 0.81
N MET A 201 -20.15 15.45 0.15
CA MET A 201 -19.21 14.50 0.70
C MET A 201 -17.79 14.77 0.20
N THR A 202 -16.79 14.18 0.85
CA THR A 202 -15.44 14.19 0.29
C THR A 202 -15.28 13.13 -0.80
N ASP A 203 -14.36 13.35 -1.76
CA ASP A 203 -14.09 12.42 -2.85
C ASP A 203 -13.80 11.00 -2.33
N GLY A 204 -13.01 10.88 -1.26
CA GLY A 204 -12.71 9.60 -0.62
C GLY A 204 -13.93 8.88 -0.04
N ILE A 205 -15.00 9.59 0.35
CA ILE A 205 -16.24 8.95 0.79
C ILE A 205 -16.98 8.33 -0.40
N LEU A 206 -17.06 9.04 -1.53
CA LEU A 206 -17.69 8.49 -2.73
C LEU A 206 -16.92 7.27 -3.23
N LEU A 207 -15.59 7.31 -3.20
CA LEU A 207 -14.75 6.15 -3.56
C LEU A 207 -14.97 4.94 -2.62
N ALA A 208 -15.12 5.18 -1.32
CA ALA A 208 -15.45 4.11 -0.38
C ALA A 208 -16.85 3.50 -0.65
N GLU A 209 -17.81 4.30 -1.10
CA GLU A 209 -19.14 3.81 -1.47
C GLU A 209 -19.12 2.91 -2.71
N LEU A 210 -18.18 3.10 -3.64
CA LEU A 210 -18.03 2.25 -4.83
C LEU A 210 -17.80 0.77 -4.47
N ALA A 211 -17.19 0.48 -3.33
CA ALA A 211 -16.99 -0.89 -2.86
C ALA A 211 -18.32 -1.63 -2.63
N HIS A 212 -19.37 -0.92 -2.21
CA HIS A 212 -20.68 -1.48 -1.88
C HIS A 212 -21.74 -1.19 -2.95
N ASP A 213 -21.64 -0.06 -3.65
CA ASP A 213 -22.53 0.36 -4.75
C ASP A 213 -21.71 0.73 -6.00
N PRO A 214 -21.12 -0.26 -6.69
CA PRO A 214 -20.25 0.01 -7.84
C PRO A 214 -20.98 0.64 -9.03
N ASP A 215 -22.31 0.58 -9.08
CA ASP A 215 -23.10 1.25 -10.11
C ASP A 215 -23.68 2.61 -9.65
N LEU A 216 -23.32 3.10 -8.45
CA LEU A 216 -23.80 4.36 -7.86
C LEU A 216 -25.33 4.52 -7.95
N LEU A 217 -26.06 3.45 -7.63
CA LEU A 217 -27.53 3.44 -7.70
C LEU A 217 -28.21 4.34 -6.67
N ALA A 218 -27.46 4.77 -5.64
CA ALA A 218 -27.93 5.77 -4.68
C ALA A 218 -28.07 7.16 -5.28
N TYR A 219 -27.49 7.43 -6.47
CA TYR A 219 -27.38 8.75 -7.07
C TYR A 219 -28.09 8.85 -8.43
N ASP A 220 -28.71 10.00 -8.69
CA ASP A 220 -29.22 10.43 -10.00
C ASP A 220 -28.20 11.32 -10.71
N VAL A 221 -27.40 12.07 -9.94
CA VAL A 221 -26.32 12.94 -10.44
C VAL A 221 -25.16 12.97 -9.46
N ILE A 222 -23.95 13.00 -9.98
CA ILE A 222 -22.72 13.26 -9.24
C ILE A 222 -22.14 14.58 -9.72
N ILE A 223 -21.92 15.50 -8.78
CA ILE A 223 -21.18 16.74 -8.99
C ILE A 223 -19.76 16.52 -8.47
N VAL A 224 -18.77 16.56 -9.37
CA VAL A 224 -17.35 16.52 -9.02
C VAL A 224 -16.86 17.96 -8.97
N ASP A 225 -16.73 18.52 -7.77
CA ASP A 225 -16.35 19.92 -7.58
C ASP A 225 -14.84 20.08 -7.41
N GLU A 226 -14.33 21.24 -7.80
CA GLU A 226 -12.89 21.59 -7.75
C GLU A 226 -12.00 20.58 -8.51
N ALA A 227 -12.46 20.09 -9.66
CA ALA A 227 -11.76 19.06 -10.44
C ALA A 227 -10.34 19.49 -10.86
N HIS A 228 -10.06 20.79 -10.91
CA HIS A 228 -8.72 21.34 -11.19
C HIS A 228 -7.68 21.08 -10.08
N GLU A 229 -8.08 20.66 -8.86
CA GLU A 229 -7.13 20.24 -7.85
C GLU A 229 -6.39 18.93 -8.26
N ARG A 230 -6.94 18.17 -9.22
CA ARG A 230 -6.34 16.98 -9.83
C ARG A 230 -5.71 16.05 -8.77
N SER A 231 -6.43 15.88 -7.65
CA SER A 231 -6.05 14.90 -6.63
C SER A 231 -6.17 13.47 -7.19
N LEU A 232 -5.41 12.54 -6.61
CA LEU A 232 -5.45 11.13 -7.00
C LEU A 232 -6.88 10.56 -6.96
N ASN A 233 -7.67 10.96 -5.96
CA ASN A 233 -9.06 10.53 -5.83
C ASN A 233 -9.94 11.10 -6.96
N ILE A 234 -9.77 12.37 -7.31
CA ILE A 234 -10.53 13.02 -8.40
C ILE A 234 -10.23 12.34 -9.73
N ASP A 235 -8.95 12.16 -10.07
CA ASP A 235 -8.55 11.54 -11.34
C ASP A 235 -9.06 10.09 -11.45
N PHE A 236 -8.97 9.32 -10.37
CA PHE A 236 -9.54 7.97 -10.32
C PHE A 236 -11.07 8.00 -10.47
N LEU A 237 -11.76 8.91 -9.78
CA LEU A 237 -13.21 9.04 -9.85
C LEU A 237 -13.69 9.41 -11.27
N LEU A 238 -13.03 10.35 -11.94
CA LEU A 238 -13.37 10.75 -13.31
C LEU A 238 -13.20 9.58 -14.30
N GLY A 239 -12.09 8.83 -14.21
CA GLY A 239 -11.89 7.62 -15.00
C GLY A 239 -12.92 6.52 -14.70
N TYR A 240 -13.32 6.38 -13.44
CA TYR A 240 -14.37 5.44 -13.04
C TYR A 240 -15.73 5.83 -13.61
N LEU A 241 -16.11 7.10 -13.50
CA LEU A 241 -17.35 7.64 -14.06
C LEU A 241 -17.40 7.47 -15.58
N HIS A 242 -16.31 7.77 -16.29
CA HIS A 242 -16.22 7.52 -17.73
C HIS A 242 -16.58 6.06 -18.10
N ARG A 243 -16.06 5.07 -17.35
CA ARG A 243 -16.41 3.65 -17.56
C ARG A 243 -17.82 3.28 -17.10
N LEU A 244 -18.40 4.02 -16.16
CA LEU A 244 -19.72 3.73 -15.60
C LEU A 244 -20.85 4.26 -16.49
N LEU A 245 -20.69 5.45 -17.06
CA LEU A 245 -21.75 6.17 -17.80
C LEU A 245 -22.39 5.35 -18.93
N PRO A 246 -21.66 4.57 -19.76
CA PRO A 246 -22.28 3.70 -20.78
C PRO A 246 -23.23 2.64 -20.19
N ARG A 247 -23.00 2.22 -18.93
CA ARG A 247 -23.85 1.25 -18.20
C ARG A 247 -24.98 1.91 -17.42
N ARG A 248 -24.88 3.21 -17.22
CA ARG A 248 -25.79 4.04 -16.43
C ARG A 248 -26.25 5.28 -17.25
N PRO A 249 -26.98 5.10 -18.35
CA PRO A 249 -27.43 6.21 -19.19
C PRO A 249 -28.36 7.19 -18.45
N ASP A 250 -28.81 6.82 -17.26
CA ASP A 250 -29.67 7.58 -16.37
C ASP A 250 -28.91 8.37 -15.28
N LEU A 251 -27.60 8.18 -15.18
CA LEU A 251 -26.75 8.93 -14.26
C LEU A 251 -26.19 10.16 -14.98
N HIS A 252 -26.33 11.33 -14.35
CA HIS A 252 -25.73 12.56 -14.84
C HIS A 252 -24.45 12.86 -14.08
N VAL A 253 -23.51 13.53 -14.73
CA VAL A 253 -22.25 13.99 -14.12
C VAL A 253 -22.07 15.48 -14.41
N VAL A 254 -21.81 16.25 -13.37
CA VAL A 254 -21.46 17.67 -13.50
C VAL A 254 -20.05 17.85 -12.96
N VAL A 255 -19.13 18.29 -13.78
CA VAL A 255 -17.74 18.55 -13.35
C VAL A 255 -17.53 20.05 -13.26
N THR A 256 -17.05 20.53 -12.11
CA THR A 256 -16.74 21.97 -11.97
C THR A 256 -15.23 22.19 -11.87
N SER A 257 -14.76 23.26 -12.46
CA SER A 257 -13.36 23.68 -12.44
C SER A 257 -13.26 25.20 -12.30
N ALA A 258 -12.22 25.67 -11.62
CA ALA A 258 -11.90 27.09 -11.51
C ALA A 258 -10.92 27.57 -12.60
N THR A 259 -10.28 26.66 -13.33
CA THR A 259 -9.24 26.94 -14.33
C THR A 259 -9.64 26.55 -15.75
N ILE A 260 -8.83 26.94 -16.72
CA ILE A 260 -9.05 26.76 -18.16
C ILE A 260 -8.86 25.30 -18.63
N ASP A 261 -8.29 24.39 -17.81
CA ASP A 261 -8.06 22.95 -18.17
C ASP A 261 -9.37 22.13 -18.33
N THR A 262 -10.48 22.83 -18.50
CA THR A 262 -11.79 22.24 -18.77
C THR A 262 -11.88 21.54 -20.11
N ALA A 263 -11.06 21.93 -21.08
CA ALA A 263 -11.03 21.29 -22.40
C ALA A 263 -10.57 19.82 -22.32
N LYS A 264 -9.56 19.50 -21.51
CA LYS A 264 -9.11 18.11 -21.29
C LYS A 264 -10.20 17.27 -20.62
N ILE A 265 -10.89 17.84 -19.62
CA ILE A 265 -11.99 17.16 -18.94
C ILE A 265 -13.15 16.91 -19.90
N ALA A 266 -13.52 17.91 -20.73
CA ALA A 266 -14.57 17.77 -21.72
C ALA A 266 -14.25 16.69 -22.77
N ALA A 267 -13.03 16.71 -23.30
CA ALA A 267 -12.55 15.70 -24.25
C ALA A 267 -12.54 14.28 -23.65
N HIS A 268 -12.24 14.15 -22.35
CA HIS A 268 -12.31 12.88 -21.64
C HIS A 268 -13.74 12.28 -21.59
N PHE A 269 -14.77 13.12 -21.66
CA PHE A 269 -16.18 12.73 -21.68
C PHE A 269 -16.83 13.00 -23.05
N ASP A 270 -16.20 12.55 -24.13
CA ASP A 270 -16.74 12.62 -25.49
C ASP A 270 -17.16 14.05 -25.90
N ASP A 271 -16.31 15.04 -25.64
CA ASP A 271 -16.52 16.46 -25.90
C ASP A 271 -17.78 17.03 -25.21
N ALA A 272 -17.93 16.71 -23.93
CA ALA A 272 -19.01 17.25 -23.10
C ALA A 272 -19.09 18.78 -23.16
N PRO A 273 -20.32 19.38 -23.17
CA PRO A 273 -20.46 20.83 -23.27
C PRO A 273 -19.82 21.54 -22.08
N ILE A 274 -19.09 22.62 -22.39
CA ILE A 274 -18.45 23.50 -21.41
C ILE A 274 -19.32 24.75 -21.27
N ILE A 275 -19.70 25.08 -20.04
CA ILE A 275 -20.42 26.34 -19.72
C ILE A 275 -19.53 27.20 -18.85
N GLU A 276 -19.19 28.39 -19.34
CA GLU A 276 -18.35 29.32 -18.59
C GLU A 276 -19.23 30.25 -17.75
N VAL A 277 -19.05 30.20 -16.43
CA VAL A 277 -19.70 31.13 -15.49
C VAL A 277 -18.64 32.16 -15.06
N SER A 278 -18.53 33.24 -15.82
CA SER A 278 -17.64 34.35 -15.47
C SER A 278 -18.12 35.04 -14.18
N GLY A 279 -17.27 35.17 -13.21
CA GLY A 279 -17.48 35.96 -12.01
C GLY A 279 -17.44 37.47 -12.35
N ARG A 280 -18.15 38.32 -11.57
CA ARG A 280 -17.86 39.76 -11.58
C ARG A 280 -16.61 39.99 -10.75
N ASN A 281 -15.43 39.70 -11.34
CA ASN A 281 -14.20 40.09 -10.71
C ASN A 281 -13.82 41.51 -11.14
N TYR A 282 -13.38 42.28 -10.19
CA TYR A 282 -12.77 43.55 -10.46
C TYR A 282 -11.39 43.33 -11.06
N PRO A 283 -10.85 44.25 -11.86
CA PRO A 283 -9.51 44.14 -12.43
C PRO A 283 -8.46 44.04 -11.32
N VAL A 284 -7.48 43.21 -11.55
CA VAL A 284 -6.32 43.05 -10.68
C VAL A 284 -5.09 43.59 -11.42
N ASP A 285 -4.43 44.57 -10.82
CA ASP A 285 -3.15 45.09 -11.29
C ASP A 285 -2.04 44.12 -10.83
N ILE A 286 -1.35 43.46 -11.77
CA ILE A 286 -0.27 42.52 -11.49
C ILE A 286 1.06 43.25 -11.64
N ARG A 287 1.86 43.23 -10.58
CA ARG A 287 3.17 43.85 -10.53
C ARG A 287 4.25 42.81 -10.23
N TYR A 288 5.36 42.86 -10.94
CA TYR A 288 6.51 41.99 -10.71
C TYR A 288 7.59 42.78 -9.93
N GLN A 289 8.03 42.22 -8.81
CA GLN A 289 9.06 42.82 -7.94
C GLN A 289 10.05 41.72 -7.51
N PRO A 290 10.95 41.29 -8.38
CA PRO A 290 11.89 40.23 -8.06
C PRO A 290 12.68 40.52 -6.78
N ARG A 291 13.07 39.46 -6.11
CA ARG A 291 13.89 39.51 -4.90
C ARG A 291 15.34 39.91 -5.24
N ASP A 292 15.78 39.53 -6.42
CA ASP A 292 17.09 39.83 -6.96
C ASP A 292 17.08 41.23 -7.61
N GLY A 293 17.77 42.17 -7.02
CA GLY A 293 17.95 43.54 -7.54
C GLY A 293 19.41 43.83 -7.88
N GLU A 294 19.71 45.06 -8.37
CA GLU A 294 21.09 45.45 -8.73
C GLU A 294 22.03 45.27 -7.52
N GLY A 295 22.57 44.06 -7.34
CA GLY A 295 23.67 43.74 -6.45
C GLY A 295 23.38 42.96 -5.16
N GLU A 296 22.12 42.72 -4.74
CA GLU A 296 21.82 41.99 -3.52
C GLU A 296 20.46 41.25 -3.60
N THR A 297 20.45 39.94 -3.33
CA THR A 297 19.20 39.13 -3.20
C THR A 297 18.54 39.39 -1.86
N LEU A 298 17.34 39.95 -1.86
CA LEU A 298 16.58 40.16 -0.61
C LEU A 298 16.06 38.84 -0.06
N GLU A 299 16.25 38.66 1.24
CA GLU A 299 15.54 37.60 1.97
C GLU A 299 14.02 37.78 1.88
N VAL A 300 13.26 36.67 1.83
CA VAL A 300 11.80 36.70 1.65
C VAL A 300 11.09 37.65 2.63
N PRO A 301 11.38 37.67 3.95
CA PRO A 301 10.72 38.60 4.86
C PRO A 301 10.99 40.08 4.54
N ALA A 302 12.16 40.42 3.98
CA ALA A 302 12.49 41.78 3.59
C ALA A 302 11.77 42.20 2.30
N ALA A 303 11.69 41.29 1.30
CA ALA A 303 10.95 41.53 0.06
C ALA A 303 9.45 41.70 0.33
N VAL A 304 8.87 40.87 1.20
CA VAL A 304 7.47 40.99 1.62
C VAL A 304 7.20 42.35 2.31
N ARG A 305 8.08 42.83 3.17
CA ARG A 305 7.93 44.16 3.79
C ARG A 305 7.98 45.28 2.76
N ARG A 306 8.89 45.21 1.78
CA ARG A 306 8.94 46.17 0.67
C ARG A 306 7.61 46.25 -0.05
N ALA A 307 7.03 45.11 -0.40
CA ALA A 307 5.73 45.01 -1.05
C ALA A 307 4.59 45.54 -0.14
N ILE A 308 4.58 45.22 1.15
CA ILE A 308 3.60 45.77 2.11
C ILE A 308 3.63 47.28 2.14
N THR A 309 4.83 47.88 2.19
CA THR A 309 5.02 49.33 2.20
C THR A 309 4.43 50.00 0.94
N GLU A 310 4.58 49.38 -0.24
CA GLU A 310 3.96 49.83 -1.47
C GLU A 310 2.43 49.71 -1.40
N LEU A 311 1.90 48.54 -1.06
CA LEU A 311 0.45 48.29 -0.99
C LEU A 311 -0.25 49.16 0.09
N THR A 312 0.47 49.59 1.10
CA THR A 312 -0.08 50.47 2.11
C THR A 312 -0.42 51.84 1.54
N ARG A 313 0.31 52.29 0.50
CA ARG A 313 0.07 53.57 -0.19
C ARG A 313 -1.13 53.51 -1.16
N GLU A 314 -1.52 52.31 -1.61
CA GLU A 314 -2.65 52.09 -2.55
C GLU A 314 -4.04 52.30 -1.90
N GLY A 315 -4.11 52.24 -0.57
CA GLY A 315 -5.37 52.48 0.16
C GLY A 315 -5.73 51.40 1.17
N PRO A 316 -6.97 51.46 1.71
CA PRO A 316 -7.43 50.51 2.73
C PRO A 316 -7.75 49.13 2.11
N GLY A 317 -7.58 48.06 2.89
CA GLY A 317 -7.86 46.69 2.53
C GLY A 317 -6.85 45.73 3.12
N ASP A 318 -7.26 44.48 3.36
CA ASP A 318 -6.39 43.45 3.94
C ASP A 318 -5.40 42.95 2.89
N ILE A 319 -4.26 42.45 3.35
CA ILE A 319 -3.19 41.90 2.51
C ILE A 319 -3.08 40.41 2.76
N LEU A 320 -3.10 39.60 1.71
CA LEU A 320 -2.86 38.15 1.76
C LEU A 320 -1.49 37.85 1.15
N VAL A 321 -0.62 37.19 1.92
CA VAL A 321 0.73 36.81 1.52
C VAL A 321 0.78 35.30 1.34
N PHE A 322 1.19 34.81 0.17
CA PHE A 322 1.43 33.40 -0.09
C PHE A 322 2.91 33.07 0.11
N SER A 323 3.17 31.99 0.87
CA SER A 323 4.50 31.54 1.28
C SER A 323 4.63 30.02 1.17
N SER A 324 5.86 29.51 1.10
CA SER A 324 6.18 28.10 0.87
C SER A 324 5.86 27.17 2.05
N GLY A 325 5.82 27.68 3.29
CA GLY A 325 5.57 26.82 4.44
C GLY A 325 5.67 27.49 5.80
N GLU A 326 5.39 26.70 6.84
CA GLU A 326 5.24 27.15 8.23
C GLU A 326 6.43 27.97 8.75
N ARG A 327 7.66 27.54 8.45
CA ARG A 327 8.87 28.25 8.89
C ARG A 327 8.91 29.66 8.30
N GLU A 328 8.79 29.77 7.00
CA GLU A 328 8.81 31.02 6.26
C GLU A 328 7.65 31.94 6.66
N ILE A 329 6.41 31.38 6.86
CA ILE A 329 5.27 32.12 7.39
C ILE A 329 5.60 32.77 8.73
N ASN A 330 6.21 32.04 9.65
CA ASN A 330 6.55 32.54 10.97
C ASN A 330 7.63 33.61 10.87
N ASP A 331 8.66 33.43 10.05
CA ASP A 331 9.75 34.38 9.84
C ASP A 331 9.20 35.70 9.24
N ILE A 332 8.28 35.61 8.25
CA ILE A 332 7.56 36.78 7.70
C ILE A 332 6.69 37.43 8.79
N CYS A 333 5.87 36.66 9.52
CA CYS A 333 5.00 37.22 10.56
C CYS A 333 5.79 37.96 11.65
N GLU A 334 6.94 37.42 12.09
CA GLU A 334 7.79 38.06 13.09
C GLU A 334 8.39 39.34 12.54
N SER A 335 8.92 39.30 11.31
CA SER A 335 9.48 40.45 10.63
C SER A 335 8.46 41.58 10.45
N VAL A 336 7.26 41.26 10.00
CA VAL A 336 6.18 42.25 9.78
C VAL A 336 5.68 42.84 11.11
N ARG A 337 5.42 42.02 12.14
CA ARG A 337 5.00 42.52 13.48
C ARG A 337 5.97 43.50 14.07
N ARG A 338 7.28 43.34 13.83
CA ARG A 338 8.32 44.19 14.35
C ARG A 338 8.34 45.58 13.66
N HIS A 339 8.00 45.63 12.38
CA HIS A 339 8.14 46.83 11.56
C HIS A 339 6.80 47.53 11.26
N GLU A 340 5.70 46.81 11.33
CA GLU A 340 4.35 47.28 10.95
C GLU A 340 3.36 47.02 12.12
N PRO A 341 3.50 47.73 13.27
CA PRO A 341 2.74 47.48 14.50
C PRO A 341 1.23 47.79 14.36
N ASP A 342 0.83 48.57 13.37
CA ASP A 342 -0.57 48.96 13.14
C ASP A 342 -1.41 47.85 12.50
N PHE A 343 -0.77 46.85 11.97
CA PHE A 343 -1.46 45.70 11.35
C PHE A 343 -1.70 44.56 12.35
N GLU A 344 -2.82 43.86 12.17
CA GLU A 344 -3.01 42.53 12.77
C GLU A 344 -2.43 41.46 11.85
N VAL A 345 -1.28 40.87 12.25
CA VAL A 345 -0.57 39.85 11.45
C VAL A 345 -0.96 38.47 11.90
N LEU A 346 -1.60 37.71 11.00
CA LEU A 346 -2.19 36.38 11.25
C LEU A 346 -1.54 35.32 10.35
N PRO A 347 -0.99 34.24 10.90
CA PRO A 347 -0.57 33.08 10.12
C PRO A 347 -1.79 32.24 9.72
N LEU A 348 -1.71 31.56 8.55
CA LEU A 348 -2.74 30.62 8.10
C LEU A 348 -2.11 29.40 7.41
N TYR A 349 -2.07 28.27 8.11
CA TYR A 349 -1.61 26.98 7.60
C TYR A 349 -2.31 25.82 8.30
N ALA A 350 -2.26 24.61 7.71
CA ALA A 350 -3.07 23.47 8.13
C ALA A 350 -2.84 23.00 9.57
N ARG A 351 -1.64 23.24 10.14
CA ARG A 351 -1.27 22.80 11.49
C ARG A 351 -1.74 23.74 12.61
N LEU A 352 -2.26 24.91 12.27
CA LEU A 352 -2.80 25.82 13.27
C LEU A 352 -4.03 25.24 13.96
N SER A 353 -4.22 25.60 15.22
CA SER A 353 -5.44 25.28 15.95
C SER A 353 -6.68 25.89 15.25
N SER A 354 -7.84 25.22 15.37
CA SER A 354 -9.10 25.73 14.81
C SER A 354 -9.43 27.15 15.26
N LYS A 355 -9.06 27.53 16.48
CA LYS A 355 -9.28 28.87 17.01
C LYS A 355 -8.40 29.92 16.30
N GLU A 356 -7.16 29.59 16.03
CA GLU A 356 -6.24 30.46 15.28
C GLU A 356 -6.68 30.61 13.82
N GLN A 357 -7.08 29.49 13.17
CA GLN A 357 -7.64 29.54 11.83
C GLN A 357 -8.91 30.41 11.78
N GLN A 358 -9.83 30.28 12.75
CA GLN A 358 -11.07 31.07 12.82
C GLN A 358 -10.81 32.57 12.97
N ARG A 359 -9.71 32.98 13.59
CA ARG A 359 -9.34 34.43 13.72
C ARG A 359 -9.22 35.10 12.35
N VAL A 360 -8.77 34.38 11.33
CA VAL A 360 -8.60 34.90 9.98
C VAL A 360 -9.94 35.29 9.35
N PHE A 361 -11.04 34.60 9.74
CA PHE A 361 -12.39 34.80 9.20
C PHE A 361 -13.24 35.75 10.05
N GLY A 362 -12.77 36.08 11.25
CA GLY A 362 -13.47 37.01 12.16
C GLY A 362 -13.38 38.46 11.72
N GLU A 363 -14.23 39.31 12.31
CA GLU A 363 -14.11 40.76 12.16
C GLU A 363 -12.88 41.30 12.89
N SER A 364 -12.14 42.19 12.28
CA SER A 364 -11.02 42.88 12.88
C SER A 364 -11.22 44.40 12.84
N LYS A 365 -10.79 45.06 13.93
CA LYS A 365 -10.74 46.53 14.00
C LYS A 365 -9.50 47.12 13.32
N ARG A 366 -8.51 46.28 13.02
CA ARG A 366 -7.26 46.66 12.39
C ARG A 366 -7.18 46.07 10.98
N ARG A 367 -6.46 46.73 10.13
CA ARG A 367 -6.06 46.16 8.83
C ARG A 367 -5.25 44.89 9.06
N ARG A 368 -5.57 43.83 8.32
CA ARG A 368 -4.93 42.54 8.50
C ARG A 368 -3.87 42.25 7.45
N ILE A 369 -2.82 41.55 7.88
CA ILE A 369 -1.91 40.87 6.99
C ILE A 369 -2.01 39.40 7.30
N VAL A 370 -2.53 38.61 6.36
CA VAL A 370 -2.66 37.13 6.51
C VAL A 370 -1.56 36.48 5.70
N VAL A 371 -0.66 35.77 6.38
CA VAL A 371 0.43 35.04 5.74
C VAL A 371 0.06 33.55 5.67
N SER A 372 -0.06 33.00 4.46
CA SER A 372 -0.68 31.72 4.22
C SER A 372 0.16 30.81 3.33
N THR A 373 -0.04 29.50 3.46
CA THR A 373 0.32 28.52 2.42
C THR A 373 -0.73 28.52 1.31
N ASN A 374 -0.62 27.61 0.34
CA ASN A 374 -1.64 27.35 -0.70
C ASN A 374 -3.04 26.97 -0.14
N VAL A 375 -3.22 26.84 1.17
CA VAL A 375 -4.55 26.61 1.79
C VAL A 375 -5.53 27.74 1.50
N ALA A 376 -5.05 28.99 1.31
CA ALA A 376 -5.86 30.14 0.93
C ALA A 376 -5.99 30.33 -0.58
N GLU A 377 -5.38 29.44 -1.40
CA GLU A 377 -5.39 29.55 -2.86
C GLU A 377 -6.72 29.09 -3.47
N THR A 378 -7.34 28.02 -2.98
CA THR A 378 -8.56 27.43 -3.55
C THR A 378 -9.74 27.44 -2.58
N SER A 379 -9.65 26.72 -1.50
CA SER A 379 -10.80 26.28 -0.69
C SER A 379 -11.28 27.26 0.38
N LEU A 380 -10.48 28.28 0.75
CA LEU A 380 -10.82 29.22 1.80
C LEU A 380 -10.89 30.65 1.27
N THR A 381 -11.99 31.32 1.54
CA THR A 381 -12.16 32.75 1.21
C THR A 381 -11.83 33.60 2.45
N VAL A 382 -10.69 34.28 2.42
CA VAL A 382 -10.33 35.26 3.45
C VAL A 382 -11.11 36.54 3.17
N PRO A 383 -11.96 37.00 4.10
CA PRO A 383 -12.74 38.23 3.90
C PRO A 383 -11.86 39.47 3.95
N GLY A 384 -12.19 40.54 3.20
CA GLY A 384 -11.52 41.84 3.28
C GLY A 384 -10.26 41.99 2.43
N VAL A 385 -9.81 40.93 1.75
CA VAL A 385 -8.57 40.95 0.93
C VAL A 385 -8.75 41.82 -0.31
N ARG A 386 -7.88 42.81 -0.44
CA ARG A 386 -7.73 43.68 -1.62
C ARG A 386 -6.34 43.61 -2.25
N TYR A 387 -5.40 43.04 -1.53
CA TYR A 387 -4.02 43.00 -1.94
C TYR A 387 -3.43 41.61 -1.74
N VAL A 388 -2.61 41.18 -2.69
CA VAL A 388 -1.92 39.89 -2.66
C VAL A 388 -0.41 40.11 -2.82
N ILE A 389 0.37 39.35 -2.07
CA ILE A 389 1.82 39.22 -2.26
C ILE A 389 2.08 37.72 -2.49
N ASP A 390 2.69 37.37 -3.61
CA ASP A 390 2.99 35.99 -3.98
C ASP A 390 4.51 35.77 -4.03
N VAL A 391 5.03 34.96 -3.11
CA VAL A 391 6.45 34.56 -3.10
C VAL A 391 6.78 33.66 -4.32
N GLY A 392 5.77 33.04 -4.94
CA GLY A 392 5.92 32.22 -6.15
C GLY A 392 6.30 30.78 -5.90
N GLU A 393 6.35 30.35 -4.64
CA GLU A 393 6.79 29.00 -4.27
C GLU A 393 5.74 28.27 -3.44
N ALA A 394 5.75 26.92 -3.48
CA ALA A 394 4.95 26.06 -2.64
C ALA A 394 5.68 24.75 -2.30
N ARG A 395 5.29 24.09 -1.21
CA ARG A 395 5.72 22.73 -0.95
C ARG A 395 4.85 21.77 -1.73
N MET A 396 5.50 20.99 -2.62
CA MET A 396 4.85 19.99 -3.44
C MET A 396 5.18 18.59 -2.92
N SER A 397 4.16 17.73 -2.84
CA SER A 397 4.39 16.33 -2.47
C SER A 397 4.87 15.55 -3.68
N ARG A 398 6.05 14.93 -3.60
CA ARG A 398 6.65 14.11 -4.66
C ARG A 398 7.11 12.78 -4.12
N PHE A 399 6.82 11.71 -4.82
CA PHE A 399 7.33 10.38 -4.51
C PHE A 399 8.68 10.16 -5.19
N SER A 400 9.72 9.90 -4.41
CA SER A 400 11.03 9.58 -4.95
C SER A 400 11.09 8.12 -5.38
N GLN A 401 11.18 7.87 -6.67
CA GLN A 401 11.33 6.52 -7.22
C GLN A 401 12.63 5.84 -6.76
N ARG A 402 13.68 6.61 -6.49
CA ARG A 402 14.98 6.09 -6.03
C ARG A 402 14.95 5.63 -4.58
N THR A 403 14.46 6.48 -3.68
CA THR A 403 14.45 6.20 -2.23
C THR A 403 13.14 5.60 -1.74
N LYS A 404 12.10 5.53 -2.60
CA LYS A 404 10.73 5.07 -2.26
C LYS A 404 10.11 5.85 -1.10
N VAL A 405 10.49 7.10 -0.95
CA VAL A 405 10.07 7.99 0.12
C VAL A 405 9.32 9.19 -0.45
N GLN A 406 8.28 9.64 0.25
CA GLN A 406 7.58 10.88 -0.04
C GLN A 406 8.45 12.06 0.38
N ARG A 407 8.66 13.02 -0.53
CA ARG A 407 9.39 14.26 -0.33
C ARG A 407 8.46 15.45 -0.39
N LEU A 408 8.86 16.55 0.22
CA LEU A 408 8.15 17.82 0.19
C LEU A 408 9.09 18.95 -0.24
N PRO A 409 9.65 18.91 -1.46
CA PRO A 409 10.47 19.99 -1.96
C PRO A 409 9.68 21.31 -2.05
N ILE A 410 10.39 22.43 -1.99
CA ILE A 410 9.86 23.73 -2.31
C ILE A 410 10.10 23.93 -3.81
N GLU A 411 9.04 24.19 -4.55
CA GLU A 411 9.05 24.31 -6.00
C GLU A 411 8.29 25.57 -6.44
N PRO A 412 8.65 26.18 -7.58
CA PRO A 412 7.86 27.23 -8.19
C PRO A 412 6.42 26.77 -8.46
N VAL A 413 5.44 27.63 -8.23
CA VAL A 413 4.04 27.33 -8.56
C VAL A 413 3.79 27.51 -10.06
N SER A 414 2.79 26.80 -10.59
CA SER A 414 2.37 26.96 -11.98
C SER A 414 1.76 28.33 -12.26
N GLN A 415 1.66 28.70 -13.56
CA GLN A 415 1.00 29.94 -13.97
C GLN A 415 -0.46 30.00 -13.51
N ALA A 416 -1.22 28.90 -13.62
CA ALA A 416 -2.61 28.80 -13.15
C ALA A 416 -2.72 29.04 -11.64
N SER A 417 -1.81 28.45 -10.83
CA SER A 417 -1.77 28.68 -9.37
C SER A 417 -1.47 30.16 -9.04
N ALA A 418 -0.45 30.76 -9.70
CA ALA A 418 -0.11 32.17 -9.52
C ALA A 418 -1.29 33.11 -9.89
N ASN A 419 -2.01 32.78 -10.94
CA ASN A 419 -3.21 33.52 -11.37
C ASN A 419 -4.36 33.36 -10.37
N GLN A 420 -4.59 32.16 -9.82
CA GLN A 420 -5.58 31.92 -8.78
C GLN A 420 -5.25 32.71 -7.48
N ARG A 421 -3.97 32.77 -7.10
CA ARG A 421 -3.51 33.57 -5.96
C ARG A 421 -3.78 35.05 -6.20
N SER A 422 -3.42 35.58 -7.37
CA SER A 422 -3.70 36.97 -7.74
C SER A 422 -5.21 37.28 -7.75
N GLY A 423 -6.05 36.36 -8.23
CA GLY A 423 -7.51 36.49 -8.25
C GLY A 423 -8.17 36.63 -6.85
N ARG A 424 -7.43 36.37 -5.76
CA ARG A 424 -7.95 36.53 -4.40
C ARG A 424 -8.23 37.98 -4.02
N CYS A 425 -7.54 38.95 -4.61
CA CYS A 425 -7.73 40.38 -4.33
C CYS A 425 -8.80 41.08 -5.18
N GLY A 426 -9.23 40.50 -6.31
CA GLY A 426 -10.23 41.07 -7.23
C GLY A 426 -11.71 40.81 -6.84
N ARG A 427 -12.02 40.36 -5.63
CA ARG A 427 -13.40 39.94 -5.28
C ARG A 427 -14.28 41.05 -4.75
N LEU A 428 -13.75 42.01 -4.01
CA LEU A 428 -14.48 43.06 -3.34
C LEU A 428 -14.35 44.42 -4.03
N GLY A 429 -13.38 44.60 -4.91
CA GLY A 429 -13.07 45.80 -5.64
C GLY A 429 -11.78 45.62 -6.43
N PRO A 430 -11.34 46.66 -7.19
CA PRO A 430 -10.03 46.57 -7.85
C PRO A 430 -8.93 46.27 -6.87
N GLY A 431 -8.08 45.31 -7.25
CA GLY A 431 -7.00 44.82 -6.37
C GLY A 431 -5.63 44.97 -7.00
N VAL A 432 -4.58 44.79 -6.18
CA VAL A 432 -3.19 44.72 -6.65
C VAL A 432 -2.55 43.43 -6.17
N ALA A 433 -1.87 42.75 -7.07
CA ALA A 433 -1.09 41.56 -6.78
C ALA A 433 0.38 41.79 -7.10
N ILE A 434 1.26 41.68 -6.11
CA ILE A 434 2.71 41.78 -6.26
C ILE A 434 3.30 40.38 -6.26
N ARG A 435 3.96 40.00 -7.37
CA ARG A 435 4.73 38.78 -7.54
C ARG A 435 6.21 39.05 -7.25
N LEU A 436 6.78 38.33 -6.28
CA LEU A 436 8.17 38.53 -5.84
C LEU A 436 9.19 37.77 -6.70
N TYR A 437 8.91 37.67 -7.99
CA TYR A 437 9.72 37.02 -9.03
C TYR A 437 9.53 37.78 -10.34
N GLU A 438 10.34 37.48 -11.36
CA GLU A 438 10.32 38.15 -12.64
C GLU A 438 9.19 37.67 -13.55
N GLU A 439 8.80 38.47 -14.53
CA GLU A 439 7.76 38.12 -15.49
C GLU A 439 8.24 36.99 -16.41
N GLU A 440 9.52 37.01 -16.81
CA GLU A 440 10.15 35.96 -17.60
C GLU A 440 10.17 34.61 -16.85
N ASP A 441 10.37 34.62 -15.52
CA ASP A 441 10.25 33.42 -14.70
C ASP A 441 8.81 32.89 -14.70
N PHE A 442 7.82 33.78 -14.57
CA PHE A 442 6.41 33.39 -14.66
C PHE A 442 6.08 32.75 -16.02
N ASP A 443 6.52 33.35 -17.11
CA ASP A 443 6.24 32.85 -18.47
C ASP A 443 6.91 31.50 -18.74
N SER A 444 8.04 31.22 -18.11
CA SER A 444 8.76 29.94 -18.20
C SER A 444 8.14 28.79 -17.41
N ARG A 445 7.24 29.10 -16.47
CA ARG A 445 6.61 28.10 -15.60
C ARG A 445 5.60 27.25 -16.35
N PRO A 446 5.40 25.99 -15.90
CA PRO A 446 4.30 25.17 -16.43
C PRO A 446 2.96 25.90 -16.31
N GLU A 447 2.11 25.76 -17.32
CA GLU A 447 0.77 26.36 -17.32
C GLU A 447 -0.09 25.85 -16.16
N PHE A 448 -0.06 24.52 -15.91
CA PHE A 448 -0.81 23.87 -14.84
C PHE A 448 0.09 23.08 -13.90
N THR A 449 -0.37 22.89 -12.68
CA THR A 449 0.31 22.01 -11.71
C THR A 449 0.16 20.56 -12.14
N GLU A 450 1.26 19.81 -12.11
CA GLU A 450 1.27 18.39 -12.42
C GLU A 450 0.27 17.62 -11.55
N PRO A 451 -0.59 16.74 -12.15
CA PRO A 451 -1.58 15.97 -11.40
C PRO A 451 -0.94 15.08 -10.32
N GLU A 452 -1.66 14.84 -9.22
CA GLU A 452 -1.14 14.03 -8.12
C GLU A 452 -0.81 12.60 -8.54
N ILE A 453 -1.55 12.06 -9.51
CA ILE A 453 -1.32 10.71 -10.04
C ILE A 453 0.07 10.52 -10.66
N GLN A 454 0.70 11.58 -11.15
CA GLN A 454 2.03 11.55 -11.74
C GLN A 454 3.16 11.72 -10.71
N ARG A 455 2.86 12.17 -9.49
CA ARG A 455 3.86 12.53 -8.47
C ARG A 455 3.72 11.81 -7.13
N THR A 456 2.82 10.83 -7.02
CA THR A 456 2.59 10.08 -5.77
C THR A 456 2.69 8.56 -5.97
N ASN A 457 2.70 7.80 -4.87
CA ASN A 457 2.62 6.34 -4.93
C ASN A 457 1.20 5.89 -5.23
N LEU A 458 1.03 4.93 -6.13
CA LEU A 458 -0.26 4.50 -6.64
C LEU A 458 -0.84 3.25 -5.97
N ALA A 459 -0.16 2.67 -4.97
CA ALA A 459 -0.57 1.40 -4.37
C ALA A 459 -2.03 1.37 -3.90
N SER A 460 -2.51 2.44 -3.24
CA SER A 460 -3.89 2.53 -2.76
C SER A 460 -4.93 2.50 -3.88
N VAL A 461 -4.67 3.22 -4.99
CA VAL A 461 -5.55 3.22 -6.17
C VAL A 461 -5.52 1.87 -6.86
N ILE A 462 -4.32 1.31 -7.06
CA ILE A 462 -4.14 -0.01 -7.68
C ILE A 462 -4.85 -1.10 -6.87
N LEU A 463 -4.75 -1.08 -5.55
CA LEU A 463 -5.45 -2.00 -4.65
C LEU A 463 -6.98 -1.87 -4.80
N THR A 464 -7.49 -0.64 -4.86
CA THR A 464 -8.92 -0.37 -5.10
C THR A 464 -9.35 -0.89 -6.47
N MET A 465 -8.56 -0.63 -7.52
CA MET A 465 -8.83 -1.13 -8.87
C MET A 465 -8.87 -2.66 -8.93
N ALA A 466 -7.89 -3.31 -8.29
CA ALA A 466 -7.81 -4.76 -8.20
C ALA A 466 -9.03 -5.36 -7.50
N SER A 467 -9.42 -4.78 -6.34
CA SER A 467 -10.58 -5.26 -5.57
C SER A 467 -11.91 -5.14 -6.34
N GLN A 468 -12.04 -4.12 -7.17
CA GLN A 468 -13.19 -3.90 -8.03
C GLN A 468 -13.06 -4.54 -9.41
N ARG A 469 -11.96 -5.25 -9.68
CA ARG A 469 -11.69 -5.94 -10.95
C ARG A 469 -11.74 -5.01 -12.16
N LEU A 470 -11.16 -3.81 -12.02
CA LEU A 470 -11.17 -2.79 -13.07
C LEU A 470 -10.12 -3.01 -14.18
N GLY A 471 -9.32 -4.06 -14.08
CA GLY A 471 -8.29 -4.38 -15.07
C GLY A 471 -6.94 -3.72 -14.77
N SER A 472 -6.10 -3.63 -15.80
CA SER A 472 -4.77 -3.03 -15.68
C SER A 472 -4.82 -1.54 -15.41
N PRO A 473 -4.03 -1.01 -14.45
CA PRO A 473 -3.92 0.44 -14.23
C PRO A 473 -3.38 1.21 -15.45
N LEU A 474 -2.63 0.53 -16.33
CA LEU A 474 -2.10 1.15 -17.56
C LEU A 474 -3.15 1.35 -18.65
N GLU A 475 -4.29 0.63 -18.58
CA GLU A 475 -5.41 0.73 -19.53
C GLU A 475 -6.60 1.50 -18.95
N PHE A 476 -6.52 1.88 -17.70
CA PHE A 476 -7.61 2.60 -17.06
C PHE A 476 -7.70 4.03 -17.63
N PRO A 477 -8.89 4.54 -17.97
CA PRO A 477 -9.05 5.83 -18.62
C PRO A 477 -8.82 6.98 -17.62
N PHE A 478 -7.58 7.22 -17.24
CA PHE A 478 -7.20 8.44 -16.55
C PHE A 478 -7.13 9.60 -17.54
N ILE A 479 -7.43 10.81 -17.10
CA ILE A 479 -7.30 12.02 -17.95
C ILE A 479 -5.83 12.20 -18.37
N ASP A 480 -4.92 12.13 -17.41
CA ASP A 480 -3.47 12.06 -17.64
C ASP A 480 -2.98 10.73 -17.05
N PRO A 481 -2.62 9.75 -17.89
CA PRO A 481 -2.20 8.44 -17.42
C PRO A 481 -0.90 8.53 -16.60
N PRO A 482 -0.77 7.70 -15.57
CA PRO A 482 0.46 7.65 -14.78
C PRO A 482 1.62 7.07 -15.59
N GLU A 483 2.84 7.44 -15.24
CA GLU A 483 4.03 6.80 -15.80
C GLU A 483 4.03 5.29 -15.49
N PRO A 484 4.39 4.42 -16.45
CA PRO A 484 4.45 2.96 -16.22
C PRO A 484 5.30 2.58 -15.00
N ARG A 485 6.38 3.30 -14.73
CA ARG A 485 7.23 3.08 -13.56
C ARG A 485 6.50 3.32 -12.24
N ALA A 486 5.63 4.34 -12.16
CA ALA A 486 4.84 4.62 -10.97
C ALA A 486 3.83 3.49 -10.69
N VAL A 487 3.25 2.91 -11.75
CA VAL A 487 2.38 1.73 -11.64
C VAL A 487 3.16 0.52 -11.15
N ILE A 488 4.34 0.23 -11.74
CA ILE A 488 5.22 -0.87 -11.32
C ILE A 488 5.60 -0.70 -9.84
N ASP A 489 5.94 0.51 -9.42
CA ASP A 489 6.30 0.79 -8.02
C ASP A 489 5.12 0.60 -7.06
N GLY A 490 3.91 0.96 -7.49
CA GLY A 490 2.69 0.70 -6.72
C GLY A 490 2.41 -0.80 -6.57
N VAL A 491 2.56 -1.60 -7.64
CA VAL A 491 2.40 -3.06 -7.61
C VAL A 491 3.48 -3.71 -6.75
N ARG A 492 4.74 -3.26 -6.86
CA ARG A 492 5.84 -3.74 -6.01
C ARG A 492 5.59 -3.48 -4.53
N LEU A 493 5.02 -2.33 -4.18
CA LEU A 493 4.61 -2.07 -2.80
C LEU A 493 3.50 -3.02 -2.35
N LEU A 494 2.50 -3.28 -3.20
CA LEU A 494 1.46 -4.26 -2.88
C LEU A 494 2.02 -5.68 -2.73
N HIS A 495 3.02 -6.05 -3.54
CA HIS A 495 3.75 -7.31 -3.39
C HIS A 495 4.55 -7.33 -2.08
N GLU A 496 5.26 -6.25 -1.72
CA GLU A 496 5.95 -6.11 -0.43
C GLU A 496 5.02 -6.39 0.75
N LEU A 497 3.76 -5.94 0.66
CA LEU A 497 2.74 -6.15 1.70
C LEU A 497 2.01 -7.50 1.57
N HIS A 498 2.45 -8.37 0.67
CA HIS A 498 1.80 -9.64 0.35
C HIS A 498 0.33 -9.48 -0.08
N ALA A 499 -0.03 -8.33 -0.67
CA ALA A 499 -1.36 -8.06 -1.18
C ALA A 499 -1.60 -8.65 -2.57
N VAL A 500 -0.53 -8.90 -3.32
CA VAL A 500 -0.52 -9.53 -4.65
C VAL A 500 0.58 -10.59 -4.69
N GLU A 501 0.37 -11.65 -5.47
CA GLU A 501 1.32 -12.77 -5.55
C GLU A 501 2.57 -12.44 -6.37
N SER A 502 2.44 -11.52 -7.32
CA SER A 502 3.53 -11.19 -8.26
C SER A 502 3.78 -9.67 -8.29
N PRO A 503 5.05 -9.22 -8.36
CA PRO A 503 5.40 -7.82 -8.54
C PRO A 503 5.17 -7.33 -9.99
N ALA A 504 4.69 -8.18 -10.89
CA ALA A 504 4.40 -7.84 -12.28
C ALA A 504 3.04 -7.13 -12.40
N VAL A 505 2.98 -6.10 -13.23
CA VAL A 505 1.71 -5.44 -13.59
C VAL A 505 0.87 -6.41 -14.41
N PRO A 506 -0.43 -6.60 -14.11
CA PRO A 506 -1.29 -7.46 -14.90
C PRO A 506 -1.31 -7.07 -16.39
N GLU A 507 -1.24 -8.06 -17.25
CA GLU A 507 -1.31 -7.85 -18.70
C GLU A 507 -2.62 -7.21 -19.14
N ALA A 508 -2.56 -6.52 -20.28
CA ALA A 508 -3.71 -5.98 -20.96
C ALA A 508 -4.77 -7.07 -21.24
N GLY A 509 -6.05 -6.73 -21.10
CA GLY A 509 -7.14 -7.67 -21.32
C GLY A 509 -7.50 -8.57 -20.12
N ASN A 510 -6.76 -8.56 -19.02
CA ASN A 510 -7.06 -9.31 -17.80
C ASN A 510 -8.15 -8.65 -16.92
N ALA A 511 -8.98 -7.79 -17.49
CA ALA A 511 -10.11 -7.21 -16.78
C ALA A 511 -11.05 -8.31 -16.22
N GLY A 512 -11.32 -8.25 -14.93
CA GLY A 512 -12.17 -9.24 -14.24
C GLY A 512 -11.43 -10.41 -13.60
N ARG A 513 -10.15 -10.59 -13.84
CA ARG A 513 -9.33 -11.59 -13.14
C ARG A 513 -8.99 -11.08 -11.73
N ASP A 514 -9.08 -11.96 -10.78
CA ASP A 514 -8.65 -11.69 -9.40
C ASP A 514 -7.14 -11.98 -9.29
N TRP A 515 -6.36 -11.01 -8.87
CA TRP A 515 -4.90 -11.10 -8.70
C TRP A 515 -4.46 -10.68 -7.29
N LEU A 516 -5.45 -10.47 -6.40
CA LEU A 516 -5.22 -10.22 -4.99
C LEU A 516 -5.07 -11.53 -4.22
N THR A 517 -4.17 -11.55 -3.27
CA THR A 517 -4.10 -12.55 -2.21
C THR A 517 -5.28 -12.39 -1.24
N ASP A 518 -5.42 -13.28 -0.26
CA ASP A 518 -6.37 -13.09 0.84
C ASP A 518 -6.04 -11.84 1.66
N THR A 519 -4.76 -11.58 1.90
CA THR A 519 -4.26 -10.33 2.51
C THR A 519 -4.67 -9.12 1.69
N GLY A 520 -4.48 -9.13 0.37
CA GLY A 520 -4.88 -8.03 -0.50
C GLY A 520 -6.38 -7.75 -0.48
N ARG A 521 -7.21 -8.80 -0.45
CA ARG A 521 -8.67 -8.68 -0.30
C ARG A 521 -9.08 -8.10 1.06
N ALA A 522 -8.35 -8.44 2.11
CA ALA A 522 -8.57 -7.88 3.45
C ALA A 522 -8.15 -6.40 3.50
N LEU A 523 -6.96 -6.07 2.97
CA LEU A 523 -6.46 -4.69 2.89
C LEU A 523 -7.41 -3.76 2.13
N ALA A 524 -8.00 -4.23 1.03
CA ALA A 524 -8.96 -3.45 0.24
C ALA A 524 -10.24 -3.07 1.00
N LYS A 525 -10.56 -3.75 2.11
CA LYS A 525 -11.72 -3.42 2.97
C LYS A 525 -11.37 -2.38 4.04
N LEU A 526 -10.09 -2.16 4.32
CA LEU A 526 -9.64 -1.18 5.30
C LEU A 526 -9.52 0.21 4.66
N PRO A 527 -10.21 1.23 5.21
CA PRO A 527 -10.21 2.59 4.62
C PRO A 527 -8.95 3.39 5.01
N MET A 528 -7.78 2.86 4.67
CA MET A 528 -6.49 3.46 5.03
C MET A 528 -5.38 3.08 4.05
N ASP A 529 -4.20 3.66 4.26
CA ASP A 529 -2.99 3.29 3.51
C ASP A 529 -2.71 1.78 3.63
N PRO A 530 -2.38 1.06 2.55
CA PRO A 530 -2.14 -0.37 2.58
C PRO A 530 -1.05 -0.80 3.59
N ARG A 531 0.00 -0.02 3.80
CA ARG A 531 1.04 -0.30 4.81
C ARG A 531 0.46 -0.35 6.21
N LEU A 532 -0.37 0.64 6.54
CA LEU A 532 -1.02 0.72 7.85
C LEU A 532 -2.09 -0.37 8.00
N GLY A 533 -2.80 -0.69 6.92
CA GLY A 533 -3.73 -1.81 6.89
C GLY A 533 -3.02 -3.15 7.17
N ARG A 534 -1.81 -3.34 6.64
CA ARG A 534 -1.02 -4.56 6.89
C ARG A 534 -0.65 -4.73 8.36
N ILE A 535 -0.33 -3.61 9.05
CA ILE A 535 -0.10 -3.61 10.51
C ILE A 535 -1.33 -4.15 11.26
N VAL A 536 -2.53 -3.69 10.89
CA VAL A 536 -3.78 -4.13 11.54
C VAL A 536 -4.00 -5.62 11.35
N LEU A 537 -3.78 -6.14 10.13
CA LEU A 537 -3.93 -7.58 9.87
C LEU A 537 -2.91 -8.41 10.64
N ALA A 538 -1.64 -7.98 10.64
CA ALA A 538 -0.58 -8.66 11.38
C ALA A 538 -0.81 -8.62 12.90
N GLY A 539 -1.40 -7.53 13.42
CA GLY A 539 -1.76 -7.46 14.83
C GLY A 539 -2.77 -8.54 15.26
N ASN A 540 -3.62 -9.01 14.34
CA ASN A 540 -4.45 -10.18 14.60
C ASN A 540 -3.63 -11.46 14.72
N ASP A 541 -2.66 -11.65 13.84
CA ASP A 541 -1.82 -12.85 13.78
C ASP A 541 -0.87 -12.92 15.00
N GLU A 542 -0.36 -11.76 15.45
CA GLU A 542 0.49 -11.62 16.64
C GLU A 542 -0.28 -11.51 17.97
N GLY A 543 -1.64 -11.55 17.95
CA GLY A 543 -2.45 -11.47 19.15
C GLY A 543 -2.56 -10.08 19.79
N CYS A 544 -2.11 -9.00 19.08
CA CYS A 544 -2.12 -7.61 19.53
C CYS A 544 -2.96 -6.70 18.63
N LEU A 545 -4.10 -7.20 18.11
CA LEU A 545 -4.95 -6.50 17.15
C LEU A 545 -5.36 -5.09 17.61
N PHE A 546 -5.70 -4.92 18.87
CA PHE A 546 -6.20 -3.64 19.37
C PHE A 546 -5.08 -2.59 19.42
N GLU A 547 -3.91 -2.97 19.89
CA GLU A 547 -2.69 -2.15 19.92
C GLU A 547 -2.27 -1.77 18.50
N ALA A 548 -2.31 -2.72 17.58
CA ALA A 548 -2.01 -2.47 16.16
C ALA A 548 -3.02 -1.48 15.55
N ILE A 549 -4.31 -1.57 15.87
CA ILE A 549 -5.33 -0.59 15.44
C ILE A 549 -5.02 0.79 16.01
N ILE A 550 -4.64 0.91 17.28
CA ILE A 550 -4.29 2.19 17.92
C ILE A 550 -3.10 2.83 17.19
N ILE A 551 -2.04 2.05 16.93
CA ILE A 551 -0.83 2.53 16.27
C ILE A 551 -1.12 2.90 14.82
N ALA A 552 -1.78 2.04 14.05
CA ALA A 552 -2.13 2.32 12.67
C ALA A 552 -3.01 3.58 12.55
N ALA A 553 -3.96 3.76 13.49
CA ALA A 553 -4.78 4.97 13.56
C ALA A 553 -3.96 6.21 13.90
N ALA A 554 -2.98 6.11 14.83
CA ALA A 554 -2.08 7.20 15.18
C ALA A 554 -1.24 7.65 13.99
N LEU A 555 -0.73 6.67 13.21
CA LEU A 555 0.08 6.93 12.03
C LEU A 555 -0.74 7.47 10.84
N ALA A 556 -2.06 7.17 10.80
CA ALA A 556 -2.98 7.66 9.76
C ALA A 556 -3.46 9.10 9.99
N VAL A 557 -3.34 9.62 11.20
CA VAL A 557 -3.73 11.00 11.54
C VAL A 557 -2.50 11.87 11.75
N GLN A 558 -2.71 13.18 11.72
CA GLN A 558 -1.62 14.11 12.04
C GLN A 558 -1.23 13.98 13.53
N ASP A 559 0.08 13.95 13.82
CA ASP A 559 0.59 13.86 15.20
C ASP A 559 -0.12 14.88 16.10
N PRO A 560 -0.76 14.44 17.18
CA PRO A 560 -1.47 15.33 18.10
C PRO A 560 -0.55 16.16 18.98
N ARG A 561 0.74 15.85 19.07
CA ARG A 561 1.72 16.60 19.88
C ARG A 561 2.09 17.90 19.20
N GLU A 562 1.96 19.00 19.90
CA GLU A 562 2.31 20.35 19.44
C GLU A 562 3.62 20.82 20.12
N ARG A 563 4.53 21.39 19.33
CA ARG A 563 5.81 21.95 19.83
C ARG A 563 5.97 23.40 19.37
N PRO A 564 5.24 24.38 19.98
CA PRO A 564 5.39 25.79 19.63
C PRO A 564 6.81 26.28 19.91
N ARG A 565 7.41 27.01 18.97
CA ARG A 565 8.81 27.47 19.05
C ARG A 565 9.11 28.22 20.37
N GLU A 566 8.19 29.07 20.81
CA GLU A 566 8.35 29.87 22.03
C GLU A 566 8.26 29.03 23.31
N LYS A 567 7.69 27.84 23.26
CA LYS A 567 7.42 26.97 24.42
C LYS A 567 7.93 25.53 24.21
N GLN A 568 8.93 25.34 23.33
CA GLN A 568 9.41 24.03 22.94
C GLN A 568 9.85 23.19 24.15
N LYS A 569 10.65 23.79 25.07
CA LYS A 569 11.11 23.11 26.29
C LYS A 569 9.94 22.65 27.17
N ALA A 570 8.94 23.51 27.37
CA ALA A 570 7.76 23.18 28.18
C ALA A 570 6.89 22.11 27.52
N ALA A 571 6.83 22.11 26.19
CA ALA A 571 6.14 21.05 25.43
C ALA A 571 6.88 19.71 25.56
N ASP A 572 8.20 19.69 25.45
CA ASP A 572 9.04 18.51 25.63
C ASP A 572 8.91 17.90 27.03
N GLU A 573 8.95 18.73 28.06
CA GLU A 573 8.72 18.33 29.45
C GLU A 573 7.29 17.77 29.67
N ALA A 574 6.29 18.34 28.98
CA ALA A 574 4.92 17.84 29.07
C ALA A 574 4.75 16.49 28.33
N HIS A 575 5.46 16.28 27.24
CA HIS A 575 5.41 15.05 26.45
C HIS A 575 6.24 13.91 27.06
N ALA A 576 7.33 14.23 27.80
CA ALA A 576 8.22 13.24 28.43
C ALA A 576 7.49 12.19 29.28
N ARG A 577 6.34 12.54 29.86
CA ARG A 577 5.51 11.62 30.68
C ARG A 577 4.82 10.52 29.88
N PHE A 578 4.81 10.60 28.56
CA PHE A 578 4.22 9.61 27.67
C PHE A 578 5.28 8.77 26.94
N VAL A 579 6.55 9.12 27.10
CA VAL A 579 7.66 8.47 26.42
C VAL A 579 7.84 7.05 26.97
N ASP A 580 7.96 6.10 26.09
CA ASP A 580 8.45 4.75 26.37
C ASP A 580 9.95 4.71 26.06
N ASP A 581 10.75 4.16 26.97
CA ASP A 581 12.21 4.19 26.88
C ASP A 581 12.77 3.28 25.75
N ARG A 582 11.95 2.38 25.23
CA ARG A 582 12.37 1.41 24.20
C ARG A 582 12.03 1.88 22.80
N SER A 583 10.82 2.44 22.58
CA SER A 583 10.42 2.80 21.23
C SER A 583 9.42 3.95 21.14
N ASP A 584 9.53 4.71 20.05
CA ASP A 584 8.55 5.74 19.70
C ASP A 584 7.17 5.14 19.40
N VAL A 585 7.11 3.89 18.94
CA VAL A 585 5.86 3.20 18.62
C VAL A 585 5.06 2.92 19.89
N LEU A 586 5.72 2.43 20.94
CA LEU A 586 5.09 2.20 22.24
C LEU A 586 4.70 3.52 22.92
N THR A 587 5.45 4.59 22.70
CA THR A 587 5.09 5.94 23.13
C THR A 587 3.70 6.37 22.66
N LEU A 588 3.26 5.96 21.45
CA LEU A 588 1.92 6.24 20.95
C LEU A 588 0.84 5.54 21.80
N LEU A 589 1.10 4.31 22.24
CA LEU A 589 0.16 3.57 23.11
C LEU A 589 0.03 4.23 24.48
N HIS A 590 1.14 4.67 25.08
CA HIS A 590 1.11 5.39 26.35
C HIS A 590 0.31 6.69 26.24
N LEU A 591 0.53 7.45 25.17
CA LEU A 591 -0.23 8.68 24.90
C LEU A 591 -1.73 8.41 24.75
N TRP A 592 -2.08 7.37 23.96
CA TRP A 592 -3.47 6.97 23.76
C TRP A 592 -4.13 6.56 25.08
N HIS A 593 -3.47 5.73 25.88
CA HIS A 593 -3.98 5.27 27.16
C HIS A 593 -4.29 6.45 28.10
N ALA A 594 -3.33 7.39 28.23
CA ALA A 594 -3.53 8.58 29.04
C ALA A 594 -4.69 9.46 28.53
N ALA A 595 -4.80 9.63 27.20
CA ALA A 595 -5.86 10.41 26.59
C ALA A 595 -7.23 9.71 26.74
N SER A 596 -7.30 8.38 26.54
CA SER A 596 -8.51 7.57 26.71
C SER A 596 -9.04 7.63 28.12
N LYS A 597 -8.18 7.41 29.12
CA LYS A 597 -8.54 7.53 30.54
C LYS A 597 -9.15 8.91 30.85
N LYS A 598 -8.49 9.97 30.37
CA LYS A 598 -8.96 11.36 30.63
C LYS A 598 -10.22 11.72 29.84
N ARG A 599 -10.42 11.18 28.65
CA ARG A 599 -11.66 11.37 27.88
C ARG A 599 -12.87 10.77 28.61
N ASN A 600 -12.70 9.64 29.31
CA ASN A 600 -13.75 8.98 30.08
C ASN A 600 -14.04 9.67 31.42
N GLU A 601 -13.02 10.32 32.04
CA GLU A 601 -13.15 11.00 33.33
C GLU A 601 -13.67 12.45 33.20
N LEU A 602 -13.42 13.12 32.08
CA LEU A 602 -13.61 14.56 31.92
C LEU A 602 -14.72 14.89 30.92
N ASN A 603 -15.43 16.01 31.16
CA ASN A 603 -16.33 16.54 30.14
C ASN A 603 -15.52 17.19 28.99
N ARG A 604 -16.18 17.47 27.85
CA ARG A 604 -15.54 18.00 26.64
C ARG A 604 -14.67 19.26 26.87
N ARG A 605 -15.15 20.20 27.70
CA ARG A 605 -14.39 21.43 27.98
C ARG A 605 -13.15 21.14 28.81
N GLN A 606 -13.28 20.29 29.83
CA GLN A 606 -12.19 19.88 30.70
C GLN A 606 -11.17 19.05 29.91
N PHE A 607 -11.60 18.16 29.04
CA PHE A 607 -10.71 17.38 28.18
C PHE A 607 -9.92 18.27 27.21
N THR A 608 -10.59 19.25 26.56
CA THR A 608 -9.88 20.23 25.70
C THR A 608 -8.86 21.04 26.49
N LYS A 609 -9.15 21.40 27.73
CA LYS A 609 -8.19 22.08 28.63
C LYS A 609 -7.03 21.15 28.97
N TRP A 610 -7.30 19.89 29.34
CA TRP A 610 -6.30 18.85 29.62
C TRP A 610 -5.31 18.65 28.46
N CYS A 611 -5.82 18.57 27.22
CA CYS A 611 -4.99 18.50 26.02
C CYS A 611 -4.09 19.75 25.88
N ARG A 612 -4.69 20.93 25.93
CA ARG A 612 -3.95 22.20 25.78
C ARG A 612 -2.84 22.39 26.83
N ASP A 613 -3.12 22.03 28.08
CA ASP A 613 -2.15 22.15 29.20
C ASP A 613 -0.97 21.16 29.01
N ARG A 614 -1.05 20.22 28.07
CA ARG A 614 -0.02 19.21 27.69
C ARG A 614 0.49 19.37 26.27
N PHE A 615 0.20 20.50 25.64
CA PHE A 615 0.57 20.74 24.25
C PHE A 615 0.08 19.62 23.30
N LEU A 616 -1.17 19.18 23.50
CA LEU A 616 -1.85 18.22 22.66
C LEU A 616 -3.01 18.89 21.91
N HIS A 617 -3.14 18.59 20.62
CA HIS A 617 -4.21 19.11 19.78
C HIS A 617 -5.49 18.26 19.97
N ALA A 618 -6.46 18.81 20.72
CA ALA A 618 -7.66 18.07 21.11
C ALA A 618 -8.48 17.50 19.94
N GLN A 619 -8.52 18.21 18.79
CA GLN A 619 -9.24 17.74 17.62
C GLN A 619 -8.52 16.55 16.97
N ARG A 620 -7.18 16.56 16.86
CA ARG A 620 -6.40 15.43 16.33
C ARG A 620 -6.51 14.20 17.22
N ILE A 621 -6.53 14.40 18.54
CA ILE A 621 -6.84 13.32 19.49
C ILE A 621 -8.24 12.75 19.19
N SER A 622 -9.26 13.59 18.98
CA SER A 622 -10.59 13.12 18.64
C SER A 622 -10.61 12.36 17.31
N GLU A 623 -9.92 12.86 16.28
CA GLU A 623 -9.79 12.18 14.97
C GLU A 623 -9.09 10.82 15.10
N TRP A 624 -8.10 10.71 15.99
CA TRP A 624 -7.44 9.44 16.30
C TRP A 624 -8.41 8.43 16.89
N PHE A 625 -9.20 8.83 17.90
CA PHE A 625 -10.22 7.96 18.49
C PHE A 625 -11.28 7.53 17.47
N ASP A 626 -11.74 8.47 16.63
CA ASP A 626 -12.73 8.18 15.60
C ASP A 626 -12.17 7.21 14.54
N THR A 627 -10.86 7.30 14.23
CA THR A 627 -10.16 6.37 13.34
C THR A 627 -10.08 4.97 13.95
N ILE A 628 -9.78 4.86 15.25
CA ILE A 628 -9.76 3.58 15.97
C ILE A 628 -11.13 2.90 15.88
N GLU A 629 -12.23 3.62 16.15
CA GLU A 629 -13.57 3.07 16.07
C GLU A 629 -13.93 2.60 14.65
N GLN A 630 -13.52 3.34 13.62
CA GLN A 630 -13.75 2.94 12.23
C GLN A 630 -12.99 1.65 11.89
N LEU A 631 -11.71 1.57 12.27
CA LEU A 631 -10.90 0.38 12.00
C LEU A 631 -11.41 -0.82 12.76
N ARG A 632 -11.85 -0.63 14.01
CA ARG A 632 -12.48 -1.68 14.81
C ARG A 632 -13.73 -2.22 14.12
N SER A 633 -14.63 -1.33 13.68
CA SER A 633 -15.83 -1.73 12.94
C SER A 633 -15.49 -2.50 11.66
N SER A 634 -14.49 -2.05 10.91
CA SER A 634 -14.04 -2.75 9.70
C SER A 634 -13.44 -4.12 10.02
N ALA A 635 -12.68 -4.24 11.11
CA ALA A 635 -12.14 -5.52 11.59
C ALA A 635 -13.26 -6.49 12.00
N GLU A 636 -14.29 -6.01 12.72
CA GLU A 636 -15.48 -6.79 13.09
C GLU A 636 -16.25 -7.29 11.85
N GLU A 637 -16.44 -6.43 10.84
CA GLU A 637 -17.08 -6.80 9.57
C GLU A 637 -16.28 -7.85 8.79
N MET A 638 -14.98 -7.89 8.96
CA MET A 638 -14.10 -8.93 8.39
C MET A 638 -14.11 -10.22 9.22
N GLY A 639 -14.73 -10.24 10.39
CA GLY A 639 -14.78 -11.40 11.28
C GLY A 639 -13.53 -11.55 12.15
N LEU A 640 -12.70 -10.52 12.26
CA LEU A 640 -11.55 -10.53 13.17
C LEU A 640 -12.05 -10.46 14.63
N PRO A 641 -11.34 -11.12 15.57
CA PRO A 641 -11.80 -11.21 16.96
C PRO A 641 -11.86 -9.83 17.61
N ASN A 642 -13.01 -9.51 18.19
CA ASN A 642 -13.20 -8.30 18.97
C ASN A 642 -12.68 -8.54 20.40
N SER A 643 -11.39 -8.87 20.51
CA SER A 643 -10.74 -9.06 21.81
C SER A 643 -10.38 -7.70 22.41
N TYR A 644 -11.42 -7.02 22.91
CA TYR A 644 -11.23 -5.92 23.83
C TYR A 644 -10.74 -6.50 25.15
N SER A 645 -9.46 -6.60 25.36
CA SER A 645 -8.92 -6.75 26.70
C SER A 645 -9.24 -5.45 27.44
N SER A 646 -10.35 -5.43 28.18
CA SER A 646 -10.69 -4.32 29.08
C SER A 646 -9.64 -4.09 30.18
N ASN A 647 -8.62 -4.93 30.21
CA ASN A 647 -7.54 -4.98 31.18
C ASN A 647 -6.19 -4.53 30.61
N PHE A 648 -6.15 -3.85 29.45
CA PHE A 648 -4.93 -3.25 28.98
C PHE A 648 -4.56 -2.07 29.90
N ASP A 649 -3.90 -2.39 31.00
CA ASP A 649 -3.33 -1.45 31.94
C ASP A 649 -1.86 -1.26 31.65
N VAL A 650 -1.55 -0.26 30.83
CA VAL A 650 -0.15 0.14 30.53
C VAL A 650 0.62 0.48 31.81
N SER A 651 -0.07 0.77 32.91
CA SER A 651 0.57 1.07 34.20
C SER A 651 1.17 -0.15 34.88
N LEU A 652 0.80 -1.37 34.45
CA LEU A 652 1.29 -2.59 35.09
C LEU A 652 2.61 -3.12 34.51
N GLY A 653 3.13 -2.45 33.46
CA GLY A 653 4.33 -2.99 32.79
C GLY A 653 4.04 -4.35 32.15
N PRO A 654 5.04 -5.05 31.67
CA PRO A 654 4.86 -6.33 30.98
C PRO A 654 4.06 -7.32 31.83
N GLY A 655 3.11 -8.02 31.20
CA GLY A 655 2.39 -9.13 31.80
C GLY A 655 3.37 -10.11 32.40
N ALA A 656 2.99 -10.70 33.51
CA ALA A 656 3.82 -11.28 34.55
C ALA A 656 4.85 -12.36 34.15
N ASP A 657 4.89 -12.82 32.93
CA ASP A 657 5.75 -13.97 32.54
C ASP A 657 7.14 -13.60 32.01
N ASP A 658 7.32 -12.50 31.29
CA ASP A 658 8.65 -11.96 30.93
C ASP A 658 8.59 -10.46 30.56
N PRO A 659 9.11 -9.57 31.43
CA PRO A 659 9.19 -8.14 31.19
C PRO A 659 10.06 -7.74 29.98
N SER A 660 10.99 -8.57 29.55
CA SER A 660 11.94 -8.23 28.49
C SER A 660 11.29 -8.20 27.10
N ASN A 661 10.25 -9.02 26.87
CA ASN A 661 9.64 -9.23 25.56
C ASN A 661 8.32 -8.45 25.36
N TRP A 662 7.87 -7.67 26.36
CA TRP A 662 6.67 -6.87 26.20
C TRP A 662 6.81 -5.85 25.07
N GLY A 663 5.88 -5.88 24.11
CA GLY A 663 5.87 -5.01 22.95
C GLY A 663 6.54 -5.60 21.70
N ASP A 664 7.19 -6.75 21.79
CA ASP A 664 7.81 -7.41 20.63
C ASP A 664 6.75 -7.84 19.63
N ASP A 665 5.59 -8.37 20.09
CA ASP A 665 4.45 -8.71 19.25
C ASP A 665 3.95 -7.49 18.46
N ILE A 666 3.90 -6.33 19.14
CA ILE A 666 3.51 -5.06 18.55
C ILE A 666 4.54 -4.61 17.52
N HIS A 667 5.83 -4.74 17.84
CA HIS A 667 6.90 -4.38 16.90
C HIS A 667 6.88 -5.32 15.68
N ARG A 668 6.67 -6.63 15.84
CA ARG A 668 6.52 -7.59 14.74
C ARG A 668 5.33 -7.23 13.86
N ALA A 669 4.17 -6.91 14.46
CA ALA A 669 3.01 -6.47 13.70
C ALA A 669 3.30 -5.20 12.88
N VAL A 670 3.93 -4.18 13.48
CA VAL A 670 4.30 -2.94 12.79
C VAL A 670 5.31 -3.19 11.67
N LEU A 671 6.29 -4.07 11.90
CA LEU A 671 7.34 -4.43 10.96
C LEU A 671 6.77 -4.94 9.62
N THR A 672 5.66 -5.70 9.64
CA THR A 672 5.04 -6.25 8.40
C THR A 672 4.61 -5.18 7.41
N GLY A 673 4.27 -3.98 7.88
CA GLY A 673 3.94 -2.83 7.03
C GLY A 673 5.15 -1.99 6.63
N MET A 674 6.34 -2.26 7.21
CA MET A 674 7.51 -1.38 7.13
C MET A 674 8.78 -2.09 6.64
N LEU A 675 8.65 -3.20 5.90
CA LEU A 675 9.78 -4.04 5.46
C LEU A 675 10.84 -3.28 4.67
N SER A 676 10.45 -2.28 3.90
CA SER A 676 11.39 -1.41 3.16
C SER A 676 11.92 -0.23 3.97
N GLN A 677 11.56 -0.11 5.26
CA GLN A 677 11.96 1.00 6.14
C GLN A 677 12.74 0.52 7.38
N VAL A 678 13.41 -0.62 7.24
CA VAL A 678 14.34 -1.14 8.25
C VAL A 678 15.75 -0.62 8.02
N GLY A 679 16.59 -0.70 9.03
CA GLY A 679 18.00 -0.31 8.91
C GLY A 679 18.91 -0.98 9.89
N MET A 680 20.07 -1.36 9.40
CA MET A 680 21.21 -1.87 10.16
C MET A 680 22.17 -0.72 10.43
N ARG A 681 22.62 -0.58 11.68
CA ARG A 681 23.57 0.47 12.08
C ARG A 681 24.91 0.29 11.38
N ILE A 682 25.40 1.35 10.76
CA ILE A 682 26.75 1.39 10.18
C ILE A 682 27.76 1.58 11.33
N GLU A 683 28.75 0.71 11.41
CA GLU A 683 29.80 0.81 12.44
C GLU A 683 30.48 2.19 12.43
N ARG A 684 30.70 2.73 13.63
CA ARG A 684 31.35 4.04 13.85
C ARG A 684 30.64 5.22 13.19
N SER A 685 29.36 5.06 12.78
CA SER A 685 28.54 6.11 12.19
C SER A 685 27.27 6.35 13.01
N HIS A 686 26.62 7.51 12.79
CA HIS A 686 25.28 7.82 13.25
C HIS A 686 24.20 7.43 12.23
N GLU A 687 24.60 6.77 11.15
CA GLU A 687 23.71 6.41 10.05
C GLU A 687 23.37 4.92 10.06
N TYR A 688 22.27 4.60 9.45
CA TYR A 688 21.77 3.26 9.22
C TYR A 688 21.76 2.96 7.73
N LEU A 689 22.14 1.75 7.38
CA LEU A 689 22.01 1.19 6.04
C LEU A 689 20.66 0.47 5.96
N GLY A 690 19.80 0.93 5.08
CA GLY A 690 18.51 0.29 4.79
C GLY A 690 18.49 -0.43 3.44
N PRO A 691 17.37 -1.06 3.10
CA PRO A 691 17.12 -1.70 1.81
C PRO A 691 17.49 -0.79 0.63
N ARG A 692 17.93 -1.38 -0.51
CA ARG A 692 18.36 -0.66 -1.73
C ARG A 692 19.52 0.31 -1.49
N ASN A 693 20.35 0.04 -0.50
CA ASN A 693 21.53 0.85 -0.11
C ASN A 693 21.16 2.31 0.29
N VAL A 694 19.96 2.50 0.86
CA VAL A 694 19.50 3.81 1.34
C VAL A 694 20.10 4.07 2.71
N ARG A 695 20.76 5.24 2.88
CA ARG A 695 21.30 5.67 4.18
C ARG A 695 20.38 6.70 4.82
N PHE A 696 20.15 6.55 6.12
CA PHE A 696 19.33 7.46 6.90
C PHE A 696 19.82 7.54 8.35
N ALA A 697 19.35 8.55 9.08
CA ALA A 697 19.69 8.74 10.48
C ALA A 697 18.41 8.85 11.34
N ILE A 698 18.48 8.47 12.61
CA ILE A 698 17.38 8.65 13.56
C ILE A 698 17.20 10.14 13.83
N GLN A 699 15.95 10.62 13.79
CA GLN A 699 15.65 12.02 14.08
C GLN A 699 15.93 12.34 15.55
N PRO A 700 16.59 13.50 15.87
CA PRO A 700 16.70 13.96 17.23
C PRO A 700 15.32 14.09 17.90
N GLY A 701 15.21 13.58 19.13
CA GLY A 701 13.94 13.50 19.86
C GLY A 701 13.19 12.16 19.77
N SER A 702 13.71 11.20 19.01
CA SER A 702 13.33 9.79 19.13
C SER A 702 13.94 9.18 20.38
N THR A 703 13.25 8.24 21.02
CA THR A 703 13.77 7.45 22.15
C THR A 703 15.01 6.64 21.76
N CYS A 704 15.05 6.18 20.51
CA CYS A 704 16.17 5.43 19.96
C CYS A 704 17.39 6.31 19.56
N PHE A 705 17.31 7.64 19.69
CA PHE A 705 18.39 8.53 19.22
C PHE A 705 19.69 8.37 20.01
N GLU A 706 19.61 8.21 21.33
CA GLU A 706 20.77 8.01 22.20
C GLU A 706 21.21 6.55 22.28
N THR A 707 20.25 5.60 22.35
CA THR A 707 20.52 4.16 22.49
C THR A 707 21.11 3.53 21.22
N ARG A 708 20.72 4.01 20.03
CA ARG A 708 21.21 3.57 18.72
C ARG A 708 21.23 2.05 18.56
N PRO A 709 20.09 1.39 18.60
CA PRO A 709 20.02 -0.06 18.44
C PRO A 709 20.74 -0.55 17.17
N SER A 710 21.23 -1.79 17.16
CA SER A 710 21.90 -2.37 15.99
C SER A 710 20.98 -2.45 14.76
N TRP A 711 19.71 -2.76 14.99
CA TRP A 711 18.68 -2.84 13.99
C TRP A 711 17.46 -2.02 14.40
N ILE A 712 16.89 -1.32 13.45
CA ILE A 712 15.70 -0.48 13.67
C ILE A 712 14.71 -0.63 12.54
N MET A 713 13.44 -0.38 12.84
CA MET A 713 12.43 -0.01 11.86
C MET A 713 12.00 1.45 12.07
N ALA A 714 11.61 2.12 11.00
CA ALA A 714 11.02 3.45 11.03
C ALA A 714 9.63 3.40 10.40
N THR A 715 8.63 4.06 11.00
CA THR A 715 7.31 4.12 10.37
C THR A 715 7.25 5.18 9.27
N THR A 716 8.19 6.11 9.25
CA THR A 716 8.27 7.17 8.24
C THR A 716 9.71 7.60 8.03
N LEU A 717 10.11 7.68 6.78
CA LEU A 717 11.35 8.34 6.36
C LEU A 717 11.02 9.71 5.77
N VAL A 718 11.70 10.75 6.22
CA VAL A 718 11.47 12.14 5.78
C VAL A 718 12.79 12.73 5.29
N GLU A 719 12.81 13.20 4.05
CA GLU A 719 13.97 13.85 3.47
C GLU A 719 13.88 15.37 3.64
N THR A 720 14.92 15.95 4.23
CA THR A 720 15.14 17.40 4.33
C THR A 720 16.53 17.70 3.78
N THR A 721 17.51 18.07 4.61
CA THR A 721 18.93 18.13 4.24
C THR A 721 19.55 16.72 4.11
N ARG A 722 18.99 15.76 4.83
CA ARG A 722 19.26 14.33 4.73
C ARG A 722 17.99 13.54 5.06
N LEU A 723 18.06 12.22 4.93
CA LEU A 723 16.94 11.32 5.23
C LEU A 723 16.89 11.03 6.73
N TRP A 724 15.75 11.30 7.37
CA TRP A 724 15.50 11.09 8.78
C TRP A 724 14.46 10.01 9.01
N ALA A 725 14.76 9.08 9.92
CA ALA A 725 13.83 8.10 10.44
C ALA A 725 13.01 8.69 11.59
N ARG A 726 11.69 8.54 11.51
CA ARG A 726 10.72 8.98 12.52
C ARG A 726 9.90 7.82 13.05
N ASN A 727 9.44 7.94 14.29
CA ASN A 727 8.72 6.90 15.02
C ASN A 727 9.47 5.57 14.90
N VAL A 728 10.66 5.54 15.51
CA VAL A 728 11.62 4.45 15.41
C VAL A 728 11.37 3.44 16.51
N ALA A 729 11.55 2.17 16.18
CA ALA A 729 11.59 1.08 17.12
C ALA A 729 12.79 0.13 16.84
N PRO A 730 13.43 -0.45 17.87
CA PRO A 730 14.40 -1.53 17.69
C PRO A 730 13.70 -2.78 17.16
N ILE A 731 14.41 -3.58 16.37
CA ILE A 731 13.95 -4.88 15.89
C ILE A 731 15.05 -5.94 16.01
N ASP A 732 14.63 -7.19 16.08
CA ASP A 732 15.51 -8.32 15.84
C ASP A 732 15.46 -8.65 14.32
N PRO A 733 16.60 -8.76 13.63
CA PRO A 733 16.62 -9.12 12.21
C PRO A 733 15.95 -10.48 11.91
N ALA A 734 15.93 -11.42 12.87
CA ALA A 734 15.21 -12.69 12.72
C ALA A 734 13.69 -12.50 12.50
N TRP A 735 13.11 -11.42 12.98
CA TRP A 735 11.69 -11.13 12.73
C TRP A 735 11.37 -10.80 11.27
N LEU A 736 12.38 -10.53 10.46
CA LEU A 736 12.22 -10.24 9.03
C LEU A 736 12.08 -11.52 8.18
N GLU A 737 12.52 -12.67 8.65
CA GLU A 737 12.57 -13.91 7.85
C GLU A 737 11.18 -14.28 7.30
N ALA A 738 10.20 -14.50 8.17
CA ALA A 738 8.86 -14.93 7.75
C ALA A 738 8.09 -13.88 6.95
N PRO A 739 7.96 -12.59 7.39
CA PRO A 739 7.18 -11.61 6.65
C PRO A 739 7.84 -11.15 5.35
N ALA A 740 9.16 -11.31 5.20
CA ALA A 740 9.91 -10.89 4.02
C ALA A 740 10.37 -12.06 3.13
N GLU A 741 10.00 -13.31 3.40
CA GLU A 741 10.41 -14.49 2.66
C GLU A 741 10.30 -14.30 1.13
N HIS A 742 9.16 -13.79 0.66
CA HIS A 742 8.89 -13.54 -0.77
C HIS A 742 9.68 -12.38 -1.40
N LEU A 743 10.48 -11.66 -0.60
CA LEU A 743 11.27 -10.49 -1.00
C LEU A 743 12.78 -10.74 -0.88
N THR A 744 13.15 -11.83 -0.25
CA THR A 744 14.57 -12.13 0.03
C THR A 744 15.24 -12.81 -1.16
N THR A 745 16.54 -12.63 -1.22
CA THR A 745 17.45 -13.39 -2.07
C THR A 745 18.44 -14.10 -1.21
N ILE A 746 18.70 -15.37 -1.52
CA ILE A 746 19.65 -16.21 -0.81
C ILE A 746 20.91 -16.28 -1.65
N GLU A 747 22.05 -15.94 -1.05
CA GLU A 747 23.37 -16.14 -1.60
C GLU A 747 24.03 -17.29 -0.83
N VAL A 748 24.47 -18.31 -1.53
CA VAL A 748 25.11 -19.51 -0.94
C VAL A 748 26.60 -19.47 -1.30
N GLY A 749 27.45 -19.66 -0.32
CA GLY A 749 28.89 -19.74 -0.49
C GLY A 749 29.35 -21.10 -1.02
N ASP A 750 30.66 -21.29 -1.14
CA ASP A 750 31.25 -22.57 -1.53
C ASP A 750 31.05 -23.63 -0.44
N GLY A 751 30.80 -24.87 -0.85
CA GLY A 751 30.68 -26.01 0.05
C GLY A 751 32.01 -26.38 0.63
N VAL A 752 32.05 -26.63 1.92
CA VAL A 752 33.25 -27.14 2.64
C VAL A 752 32.85 -28.38 3.41
N TRP A 753 33.71 -29.43 3.33
CA TRP A 753 33.47 -30.64 4.08
C TRP A 753 33.80 -30.45 5.57
N ASP A 754 32.89 -30.88 6.42
CA ASP A 754 33.06 -30.93 7.88
C ASP A 754 33.12 -32.40 8.35
N ALA A 755 34.34 -32.89 8.58
CA ALA A 755 34.57 -34.25 9.01
C ALA A 755 33.99 -34.58 10.40
N GLU A 756 33.80 -33.56 11.28
CA GLU A 756 33.28 -33.79 12.62
C GLU A 756 31.77 -34.13 12.56
N THR A 757 31.04 -33.44 11.74
CA THR A 757 29.60 -33.69 11.54
C THR A 757 29.31 -34.66 10.40
N GLY A 758 30.30 -34.99 9.56
CA GLY A 758 30.15 -35.80 8.35
C GLY A 758 29.16 -35.18 7.34
N ARG A 759 29.25 -33.87 7.17
CA ARG A 759 28.37 -33.07 6.28
C ARG A 759 29.16 -32.07 5.45
N ALA A 760 28.71 -31.86 4.25
CA ALA A 760 29.12 -30.68 3.51
C ALA A 760 28.38 -29.46 4.08
N MET A 761 29.10 -28.44 4.51
CA MET A 761 28.59 -27.19 5.08
C MET A 761 28.89 -26.03 4.14
N THR A 762 27.99 -25.04 4.10
CA THR A 762 28.17 -23.80 3.35
C THR A 762 27.73 -22.61 4.17
N THR A 763 28.09 -21.41 3.76
CA THR A 763 27.56 -20.17 4.33
C THR A 763 26.36 -19.73 3.54
N GLU A 764 25.28 -19.35 4.24
CA GLU A 764 24.07 -18.76 3.68
C GLU A 764 24.00 -17.31 4.10
N THR A 765 23.79 -16.40 3.13
CA THR A 765 23.48 -14.98 3.38
C THR A 765 22.12 -14.67 2.79
N VAL A 766 21.16 -14.28 3.65
CA VAL A 766 19.82 -13.87 3.24
C VAL A 766 19.77 -12.35 3.16
N ARG A 767 19.36 -11.82 2.00
CA ARG A 767 19.30 -10.38 1.75
C ARG A 767 17.87 -9.92 1.46
N LEU A 768 17.45 -8.87 2.16
CA LEU A 768 16.21 -8.14 1.88
C LEU A 768 16.53 -6.89 1.04
N TYR A 769 16.18 -6.89 -0.24
CA TYR A 769 16.52 -5.81 -1.18
C TYR A 769 18.00 -5.40 -1.15
N GLY A 770 18.89 -6.38 -1.00
CA GLY A 770 20.34 -6.20 -0.91
C GLY A 770 20.89 -5.94 0.50
N LEU A 771 20.02 -5.69 1.51
CA LEU A 771 20.43 -5.57 2.91
C LEU A 771 20.61 -6.98 3.51
N PRO A 772 21.78 -7.36 4.02
CA PRO A 772 21.97 -8.66 4.66
C PRO A 772 21.22 -8.70 6.00
N ILE A 773 20.18 -9.51 6.07
CA ILE A 773 19.40 -9.73 7.31
C ILE A 773 19.91 -10.92 8.09
N ILE A 774 20.46 -11.92 7.39
CA ILE A 774 21.25 -13.01 7.92
C ILE A 774 22.56 -12.99 7.14
N ALA A 775 23.69 -12.99 7.82
CA ALA A 775 25.00 -12.99 7.17
C ALA A 775 25.81 -14.21 7.61
N ASP A 776 26.40 -14.91 6.64
CA ASP A 776 27.36 -15.99 6.83
C ASP A 776 26.88 -17.09 7.80
N GLN A 777 25.60 -17.42 7.79
CA GLN A 777 25.04 -18.51 8.57
C GLN A 777 25.52 -19.85 8.03
N LEU A 778 26.13 -20.67 8.87
CA LEU A 778 26.57 -21.99 8.47
C LEU A 778 25.37 -22.94 8.38
N VAL A 779 25.15 -23.50 7.19
CA VAL A 779 24.05 -24.42 6.89
C VAL A 779 24.56 -25.63 6.10
N PRO A 780 23.88 -26.80 6.16
CA PRO A 780 24.22 -27.93 5.32
C PRO A 780 24.00 -27.62 3.84
N VAL A 781 24.94 -28.04 2.98
CA VAL A 781 24.84 -27.86 1.50
C VAL A 781 23.59 -28.52 0.92
N ASP A 782 23.17 -29.67 1.48
CA ASP A 782 22.02 -30.44 1.00
C ASP A 782 20.69 -29.70 1.08
N ARG A 783 20.63 -28.60 1.86
CA ARG A 783 19.47 -27.70 1.91
C ARG A 783 19.22 -27.00 0.59
N HIS A 784 20.27 -26.69 -0.16
CA HIS A 784 20.24 -25.92 -1.40
C HIS A 784 20.65 -26.73 -2.62
N ASP A 785 21.66 -27.58 -2.47
CA ASP A 785 22.20 -28.42 -3.53
C ASP A 785 22.48 -29.85 -3.02
N PRO A 786 21.45 -30.70 -3.01
CA PRO A 786 21.58 -32.09 -2.59
C PRO A 786 22.56 -32.90 -3.47
N VAL A 787 22.77 -32.48 -4.73
CA VAL A 787 23.64 -33.17 -5.67
C VAL A 787 25.10 -32.95 -5.24
N THR A 788 25.49 -31.69 -5.12
CA THR A 788 26.86 -31.35 -4.63
C THR A 788 27.12 -31.91 -3.24
N ALA A 789 26.14 -31.85 -2.33
CA ALA A 789 26.32 -32.44 -0.99
C ALA A 789 26.56 -33.94 -1.02
N ARG A 790 25.84 -34.67 -1.90
CA ARG A 790 26.04 -36.10 -2.13
C ARG A 790 27.41 -36.39 -2.72
N GLU A 791 27.86 -35.62 -3.70
CA GLU A 791 29.17 -35.73 -4.31
C GLU A 791 30.27 -35.56 -3.26
N MET A 792 30.18 -34.54 -2.42
CA MET A 792 31.12 -34.29 -1.34
C MET A 792 31.09 -35.41 -0.30
N PHE A 793 29.93 -35.98 0.03
CA PHE A 793 29.79 -37.08 0.95
C PHE A 793 30.49 -38.36 0.40
N ILE A 794 30.24 -38.70 -0.85
CA ILE A 794 30.88 -39.87 -1.50
C ILE A 794 32.41 -39.69 -1.50
N HIS A 795 32.85 -38.50 -1.92
CA HIS A 795 34.28 -38.17 -2.03
C HIS A 795 34.98 -38.23 -0.63
N HIS A 796 34.55 -37.37 0.26
CA HIS A 796 35.26 -37.20 1.53
C HIS A 796 35.00 -38.33 2.53
N ALA A 797 33.74 -38.73 2.70
CA ALA A 797 33.38 -39.71 3.69
C ALA A 797 33.70 -41.13 3.22
N LEU A 798 33.26 -41.55 2.04
CA LEU A 798 33.30 -42.95 1.64
C LEU A 798 34.58 -43.33 0.89
N ILE A 799 35.16 -42.39 0.10
CA ILE A 799 36.40 -42.66 -0.64
C ILE A 799 37.65 -42.33 0.18
N GLU A 800 37.66 -41.12 0.79
CA GLU A 800 38.80 -40.66 1.58
C GLU A 800 38.73 -41.15 3.04
N GLY A 801 37.54 -41.51 3.55
CA GLY A 801 37.33 -41.93 4.90
C GLY A 801 37.43 -40.80 5.95
N ASP A 802 37.26 -39.54 5.51
CA ASP A 802 37.38 -38.34 6.32
C ASP A 802 36.08 -38.00 7.03
N TRP A 803 35.64 -38.83 7.98
CA TRP A 803 34.47 -38.59 8.83
C TRP A 803 34.60 -39.36 10.19
N GLN A 804 33.92 -38.78 11.20
CA GLN A 804 33.90 -39.42 12.54
C GLN A 804 32.67 -40.34 12.66
N HIS A 805 32.93 -41.65 12.65
CA HIS A 805 31.89 -42.68 12.79
C HIS A 805 32.41 -43.98 13.39
N GLN A 806 31.52 -44.93 13.71
CA GLN A 806 31.90 -46.32 13.99
C GLN A 806 32.18 -46.99 12.63
N ARG A 807 33.37 -47.61 12.50
CA ARG A 807 33.75 -48.26 11.24
C ARG A 807 32.75 -49.36 10.87
N HIS A 808 32.21 -49.27 9.67
CA HIS A 808 31.35 -50.27 9.10
C HIS A 808 32.15 -51.44 8.48
N HIS A 809 31.55 -52.66 8.45
CA HIS A 809 32.22 -53.84 7.96
C HIS A 809 32.76 -53.69 6.51
N PHE A 810 31.93 -53.09 5.62
CA PHE A 810 32.30 -52.91 4.23
C PHE A 810 33.58 -52.06 4.03
N GLU A 811 33.89 -51.13 4.91
CA GLU A 811 35.06 -50.24 4.76
C GLU A 811 36.37 -51.02 4.74
N ALA A 812 36.52 -52.01 5.68
CA ALA A 812 37.72 -52.85 5.73
C ALA A 812 37.79 -53.80 4.53
N THR A 813 36.63 -54.36 4.13
CA THR A 813 36.54 -55.22 2.96
C THR A 813 36.93 -54.45 1.70
N ASN A 814 36.34 -53.25 1.52
CA ASN A 814 36.56 -52.40 0.34
C ASN A 814 38.02 -51.92 0.26
N ALA A 815 38.63 -51.56 1.41
CA ALA A 815 40.07 -51.21 1.44
C ALA A 815 40.95 -52.37 0.95
N SER A 816 40.64 -53.60 1.35
CA SER A 816 41.39 -54.81 0.91
C SER A 816 41.13 -55.07 -0.59
N VAL A 817 39.88 -54.96 -1.05
CA VAL A 817 39.52 -55.16 -2.47
C VAL A 817 40.16 -54.08 -3.37
N ARG A 818 40.18 -52.85 -2.94
CA ARG A 818 40.83 -51.74 -3.68
C ARG A 818 42.33 -51.99 -3.82
N HIS A 819 43.01 -52.45 -2.73
CA HIS A 819 44.43 -52.81 -2.76
C HIS A 819 44.68 -53.97 -3.69
N GLU A 820 43.84 -55.01 -3.67
CA GLU A 820 43.94 -56.16 -4.56
C GLU A 820 43.71 -55.81 -6.03
N ALA A 821 42.63 -55.01 -6.33
CA ALA A 821 42.32 -54.56 -7.67
C ALA A 821 43.45 -53.71 -8.26
N ARG A 822 44.02 -52.79 -7.46
CA ARG A 822 45.16 -51.95 -7.88
C ARG A 822 46.35 -52.81 -8.21
N ASN A 823 46.66 -53.75 -7.33
CA ASN A 823 47.80 -54.69 -7.49
C ASN A 823 47.66 -55.56 -8.79
N LEU A 824 46.48 -56.08 -9.01
CA LEU A 824 46.18 -56.84 -10.24
C LEU A 824 46.25 -55.98 -11.49
N ALA A 825 45.66 -54.79 -11.47
CA ALA A 825 45.66 -53.89 -12.62
C ALA A 825 47.08 -53.42 -13.02
N VAL A 826 47.90 -53.07 -12.03
CA VAL A 826 49.31 -52.66 -12.29
C VAL A 826 50.14 -53.85 -12.81
N ARG A 827 49.92 -55.00 -12.29
CA ARG A 827 50.63 -56.23 -12.75
C ARG A 827 50.24 -56.62 -14.15
N ALA A 828 48.94 -56.49 -14.52
CA ALA A 828 48.40 -56.84 -15.85
C ALA A 828 48.79 -55.80 -16.92
N THR A 829 48.59 -54.51 -16.61
CA THR A 829 48.72 -53.42 -17.58
C THR A 829 50.14 -52.81 -17.60
N GLN A 830 50.95 -52.97 -16.55
CA GLN A 830 52.24 -52.31 -16.34
C GLN A 830 52.09 -50.74 -16.33
N ARG A 831 50.90 -50.21 -15.91
CA ARG A 831 50.62 -48.81 -15.83
C ARG A 831 49.98 -48.50 -14.45
N SER A 832 50.01 -47.25 -14.05
CA SER A 832 49.28 -46.79 -12.89
C SER A 832 47.78 -47.03 -13.07
N PHE A 833 47.07 -47.30 -12.00
CA PHE A 833 45.61 -47.51 -12.01
C PHE A 833 44.92 -46.12 -11.84
N ASP A 834 45.01 -45.31 -12.89
CA ASP A 834 44.54 -43.91 -12.85
C ASP A 834 43.04 -43.78 -12.73
N ASP A 835 42.25 -44.79 -13.17
CA ASP A 835 40.78 -44.77 -13.15
C ASP A 835 40.16 -45.32 -11.85
N GLU A 836 40.99 -45.65 -10.84
CA GLU A 836 40.48 -46.23 -9.61
C GLU A 836 39.44 -45.34 -8.93
N TYR A 837 39.75 -44.04 -8.85
CA TYR A 837 38.87 -43.10 -8.23
C TYR A 837 37.46 -43.10 -8.90
N ASP A 838 37.40 -42.99 -10.21
CA ASP A 838 36.15 -42.92 -10.98
C ASP A 838 35.33 -44.20 -10.86
N ARG A 839 35.98 -45.35 -10.73
CA ARG A 839 35.30 -46.65 -10.55
C ARG A 839 34.76 -46.82 -9.14
N VAL A 840 35.50 -46.45 -8.14
CA VAL A 840 35.06 -46.42 -6.72
C VAL A 840 33.91 -45.44 -6.54
N TRP A 841 34.02 -44.26 -7.17
CA TRP A 841 32.97 -43.29 -7.18
C TRP A 841 31.67 -43.86 -7.79
N SER A 842 31.77 -44.43 -8.98
CA SER A 842 30.62 -45.02 -9.70
C SER A 842 29.94 -46.15 -8.90
N PHE A 843 30.71 -46.92 -8.18
CA PHE A 843 30.18 -47.97 -7.32
C PHE A 843 29.33 -47.38 -6.19
N TYR A 844 29.86 -46.41 -5.45
CA TYR A 844 29.12 -45.78 -4.35
C TYR A 844 27.93 -44.97 -4.88
N ASP A 845 28.08 -44.28 -6.00
CA ASP A 845 26.98 -43.51 -6.57
C ASP A 845 25.82 -44.43 -7.01
N ALA A 846 26.08 -45.59 -7.57
CA ALA A 846 25.04 -46.58 -7.91
C ALA A 846 24.45 -47.29 -6.69
N GLY A 847 25.24 -47.54 -5.63
CA GLY A 847 24.81 -48.23 -4.41
C GLY A 847 24.04 -47.42 -3.41
N LEU A 848 24.14 -46.08 -3.45
CA LEU A 848 23.52 -45.18 -2.47
C LEU A 848 22.21 -44.62 -2.99
N PRO A 849 21.11 -44.58 -2.19
CA PRO A 849 19.91 -43.86 -2.53
C PRO A 849 20.17 -42.37 -2.71
N ALA A 850 19.42 -41.71 -3.59
CA ALA A 850 19.60 -40.28 -3.93
C ALA A 850 19.43 -39.32 -2.73
N HIS A 851 18.73 -39.72 -1.68
CA HIS A 851 18.52 -38.90 -0.48
C HIS A 851 19.68 -38.99 0.54
N VAL A 852 20.66 -39.84 0.31
CA VAL A 852 21.84 -39.96 1.20
C VAL A 852 22.88 -38.94 0.75
N THR A 853 22.96 -37.84 1.48
CA THR A 853 23.80 -36.66 1.18
C THR A 853 24.77 -36.31 2.30
N SER A 854 24.75 -37.10 3.41
CA SER A 854 25.54 -36.84 4.61
C SER A 854 25.63 -38.08 5.49
N ALA A 855 26.59 -38.10 6.43
CA ALA A 855 26.73 -39.18 7.39
C ALA A 855 25.45 -39.50 8.18
N PRO A 856 24.69 -38.53 8.73
CA PRO A 856 23.42 -38.84 9.40
C PRO A 856 22.37 -39.47 8.49
N HIS A 857 22.32 -39.07 7.21
CA HIS A 857 21.42 -39.71 6.23
C HIS A 857 21.92 -41.14 5.94
N PHE A 858 23.21 -41.33 5.82
CA PHE A 858 23.82 -42.63 5.61
C PHE A 858 23.51 -43.58 6.77
N GLU A 859 23.79 -43.18 8.00
CA GLU A 859 23.54 -44.01 9.17
C GLU A 859 22.05 -44.39 9.32
N THR A 860 21.15 -43.45 9.05
CA THR A 860 19.69 -43.68 9.11
C THR A 860 19.24 -44.70 8.07
N TRP A 861 19.83 -44.70 6.88
CA TRP A 861 19.55 -45.61 5.82
C TRP A 861 20.27 -46.93 5.97
N PHE A 862 21.63 -46.89 6.18
CA PHE A 862 22.48 -48.07 6.18
C PHE A 862 22.18 -49.01 7.35
N GLY A 863 21.89 -48.49 8.54
CA GLY A 863 21.60 -49.30 9.71
C GLY A 863 20.54 -50.38 9.48
N PRO A 864 19.32 -50.05 9.05
CA PRO A 864 18.28 -51.03 8.71
C PRO A 864 18.63 -51.87 7.47
N ALA A 865 19.20 -51.24 6.43
CA ALA A 865 19.48 -51.92 5.15
C ALA A 865 20.57 -53.00 5.27
N SER A 866 21.59 -52.76 6.08
CA SER A 866 22.68 -53.74 6.34
C SER A 866 22.22 -54.95 7.15
N VAL A 867 21.07 -54.88 7.87
CA VAL A 867 20.46 -56.03 8.53
C VAL A 867 19.77 -56.95 7.51
N GLU A 868 19.22 -56.37 6.44
CA GLU A 868 18.58 -57.10 5.34
C GLU A 868 19.60 -57.66 4.37
N ASP A 869 20.65 -56.89 4.06
CA ASP A 869 21.76 -57.29 3.22
C ASP A 869 23.11 -57.07 3.96
N PRO A 870 23.70 -58.11 4.61
CA PRO A 870 24.99 -58.00 5.35
C PRO A 870 26.18 -57.62 4.47
N HIS A 871 26.09 -57.80 3.13
CA HIS A 871 27.13 -57.46 2.16
C HIS A 871 26.86 -56.13 1.44
N LEU A 872 25.89 -55.37 1.89
CA LEU A 872 25.56 -54.05 1.33
C LEU A 872 26.79 -53.14 1.29
N LEU A 873 27.08 -52.59 0.14
CA LEU A 873 28.22 -51.72 -0.20
C LEU A 873 29.59 -52.43 -0.10
N GLU A 874 29.67 -53.79 -0.03
CA GLU A 874 30.92 -54.51 -0.24
C GLU A 874 31.27 -54.59 -1.72
N MET A 875 32.46 -54.15 -2.07
CA MET A 875 33.01 -54.22 -3.43
C MET A 875 33.58 -55.60 -3.72
N SER A 876 33.55 -55.99 -4.97
CA SER A 876 34.35 -57.10 -5.49
C SER A 876 35.43 -56.52 -6.44
N VAL A 877 36.46 -57.32 -6.70
CA VAL A 877 37.51 -56.96 -7.65
C VAL A 877 36.95 -56.64 -9.04
N HIS A 878 35.90 -57.35 -9.45
CA HIS A 878 35.24 -57.13 -10.75
C HIS A 878 34.46 -55.83 -10.88
N ASP A 879 34.13 -55.20 -9.77
CA ASP A 879 33.50 -53.88 -9.80
C ASP A 879 34.51 -52.78 -10.14
N LEU A 880 35.83 -53.06 -9.90
CA LEU A 880 36.88 -52.08 -10.06
C LEU A 880 37.76 -52.30 -11.29
N ILE A 881 37.93 -53.58 -11.75
CA ILE A 881 38.76 -53.88 -12.90
C ILE A 881 38.06 -54.81 -13.91
N THR A 882 38.41 -54.70 -15.18
CA THR A 882 37.86 -55.56 -16.28
C THR A 882 38.64 -56.93 -16.34
N GLU A 883 38.08 -57.87 -17.06
CA GLU A 883 38.73 -59.15 -17.30
C GLU A 883 40.13 -59.02 -17.95
N GLU A 884 40.32 -58.03 -18.81
CA GLU A 884 41.59 -57.72 -19.45
C GLU A 884 42.62 -57.18 -18.46
N GLU A 885 42.18 -56.33 -17.53
CA GLU A 885 43.01 -55.74 -16.45
C GLU A 885 43.33 -56.70 -15.31
N SER A 886 42.61 -57.85 -15.25
CA SER A 886 42.92 -58.96 -14.28
C SER A 886 43.77 -60.03 -14.85
N ALA A 887 44.03 -60.03 -16.17
CA ALA A 887 44.84 -61.09 -16.83
C ALA A 887 46.35 -60.89 -16.60
N VAL A 888 46.84 -61.35 -15.44
CA VAL A 888 48.24 -61.23 -15.06
C VAL A 888 49.11 -62.34 -15.56
N ASP A 889 50.31 -62.04 -16.14
CA ASP A 889 51.38 -63.01 -16.43
C ASP A 889 52.15 -63.32 -15.09
N GLU A 890 51.70 -64.30 -14.37
CA GLU A 890 52.27 -64.67 -13.03
C GLU A 890 53.73 -65.09 -13.07
N VAL A 891 54.25 -65.44 -14.24
CA VAL A 891 55.67 -65.77 -14.38
C VAL A 891 56.55 -64.54 -14.35
N LYS A 892 56.02 -63.41 -14.88
CA LYS A 892 56.77 -62.16 -14.92
C LYS A 892 56.47 -61.26 -13.71
N PHE A 893 55.24 -61.33 -13.26
CA PHE A 893 54.76 -60.50 -12.14
C PHE A 893 54.04 -61.36 -11.11
N PRO A 894 54.88 -62.14 -10.27
CA PRO A 894 54.26 -62.97 -9.26
C PRO A 894 53.68 -62.17 -8.11
N ASP A 895 52.66 -62.70 -7.41
CA ASP A 895 52.09 -62.05 -6.18
C ASP A 895 52.91 -62.35 -4.94
N GLU A 896 53.74 -63.42 -4.95
CA GLU A 896 54.56 -63.78 -3.88
C GLU A 896 55.99 -64.21 -4.35
N ILE A 897 56.97 -63.93 -3.55
CA ILE A 897 58.34 -64.55 -3.73
C ILE A 897 58.68 -65.41 -2.53
N SER A 898 59.38 -66.44 -2.79
CA SER A 898 59.89 -67.36 -1.75
C SER A 898 61.38 -67.04 -1.39
N HIS A 899 61.60 -66.71 -0.14
CA HIS A 899 62.96 -66.57 0.39
C HIS A 899 63.18 -67.51 1.55
N GLY A 900 63.91 -68.60 1.30
CA GLY A 900 64.09 -69.70 2.23
C GLY A 900 62.75 -70.46 2.47
N SER A 901 62.31 -70.51 3.70
CA SER A 901 60.99 -71.06 4.07
C SER A 901 59.84 -70.05 4.20
N MET A 902 60.12 -68.81 3.91
CA MET A 902 59.12 -67.73 3.99
C MET A 902 58.53 -67.42 2.59
N ARG A 903 57.22 -67.13 2.58
CA ARG A 903 56.53 -66.50 1.42
C ARG A 903 56.33 -65.06 1.80
N LEU A 904 56.73 -64.15 0.90
CA LEU A 904 56.67 -62.73 1.05
C LEU A 904 55.75 -62.18 -0.04
N ALA A 905 54.66 -61.54 0.33
CA ALA A 905 53.74 -60.88 -0.57
C ALA A 905 54.42 -59.68 -1.20
N LEU A 906 54.14 -59.42 -2.47
CA LEU A 906 54.65 -58.32 -3.28
C LEU A 906 53.47 -57.29 -3.52
N ASP A 907 53.72 -56.09 -3.08
CA ASP A 907 52.78 -54.97 -3.33
C ASP A 907 53.31 -54.10 -4.47
N TYR A 908 52.62 -54.12 -5.63
CA TYR A 908 52.94 -53.33 -6.80
C TYR A 908 52.31 -51.95 -6.67
N GLN A 909 53.12 -51.04 -6.19
CA GLN A 909 52.66 -49.64 -6.05
C GLN A 909 52.65 -48.95 -7.42
N ASP A 910 52.51 -47.68 -7.57
CA ASP A 910 52.14 -46.79 -8.69
C ASP A 910 52.67 -47.14 -10.12
N ALA A 911 53.60 -48.04 -10.28
CA ALA A 911 54.01 -48.60 -11.59
C ALA A 911 54.83 -49.91 -11.36
N ALA A 912 54.80 -50.82 -12.31
CA ALA A 912 55.52 -52.12 -12.27
C ALA A 912 57.05 -52.02 -12.09
N THR A 913 57.58 -50.84 -11.85
CA THR A 913 58.99 -50.56 -11.62
C THR A 913 59.37 -50.49 -10.16
N SER A 914 58.45 -50.46 -9.22
CA SER A 914 58.68 -50.47 -7.78
C SER A 914 57.70 -51.42 -7.09
N VAL A 915 58.23 -52.29 -6.27
CA VAL A 915 57.49 -53.31 -5.52
C VAL A 915 57.82 -53.17 -4.04
N ALA A 916 56.87 -53.02 -3.21
CA ALA A 916 57.01 -53.06 -1.76
C ALA A 916 56.92 -54.52 -1.32
N VAL A 917 57.71 -54.86 -0.30
CA VAL A 917 57.71 -56.23 0.29
C VAL A 917 57.49 -56.10 1.78
N ASP A 918 56.41 -56.70 2.25
CA ASP A 918 56.14 -56.77 3.68
C ASP A 918 57.00 -57.82 4.35
N ILE A 919 57.99 -57.34 5.07
CA ILE A 919 58.93 -58.24 5.79
C ILE A 919 58.58 -58.28 7.28
N PRO A 920 58.15 -59.41 7.83
CA PRO A 920 57.93 -59.50 9.25
C PRO A 920 59.18 -59.07 10.07
N VAL A 921 59.00 -58.21 11.08
CA VAL A 921 60.04 -57.62 11.90
C VAL A 921 61.07 -58.70 12.45
N THR A 922 60.52 -59.89 12.71
CA THR A 922 61.31 -61.02 13.16
C THR A 922 62.22 -61.59 12.05
N ALA A 923 61.98 -61.26 10.82
CA ALA A 923 62.77 -61.78 9.67
C ALA A 923 63.68 -60.72 9.01
N ALA A 924 63.47 -59.43 9.32
CA ALA A 924 64.17 -58.30 8.70
C ALA A 924 65.73 -58.41 8.83
N SER A 925 66.23 -59.03 9.82
CA SER A 925 67.64 -59.20 10.00
C SER A 925 68.31 -60.32 9.14
N SER A 926 67.51 -61.10 8.40
CA SER A 926 68.04 -62.27 7.61
C SER A 926 67.85 -62.00 6.08
N ILE A 927 67.38 -60.88 5.64
CA ILE A 927 67.20 -60.53 4.24
C ILE A 927 68.24 -59.47 3.89
N GLU A 928 69.30 -59.87 3.18
CA GLU A 928 70.21 -58.92 2.51
C GLU A 928 69.46 -58.43 1.22
N ALA A 929 69.36 -57.10 1.05
CA ALA A 929 68.81 -56.54 -0.19
C ALA A 929 69.71 -56.94 -1.37
N THR A 930 69.16 -57.68 -2.29
CA THR A 930 69.72 -57.93 -3.61
C THR A 930 69.10 -57.04 -4.62
#